data_c3a65afe67042c1045ce3dbac10a2c85
#
_entry.id   c3a65afe67042c1045ce3dbac10a2c85
#
_cell.length_a   1.000
_cell.length_b   1.000
_cell.length_c   1.000
_cell.angle_alpha   90.00
_cell.angle_beta   90.00
_cell.angle_gamma   90.00
#
_symmetry.space_group_name_H-M   'P 1'
#
loop_
_entity.id
_entity.type
_entity.pdbx_description
1 polymer ?
#
loop_
_entity_poly.entity_id
_entity_poly.type
_entity_poly.pdbx_seq_one_letter_code
_entity_poly.pdbx_strand_id
1 'polypeptide(L)'
;MKLKFKHQSFQRDAARAVTDIFVGQRYSDGFAYRYDRGRTDSRQTSFDYDITAFRNEPIMLDKDSLVQNIREIQMSQDLEPITNIVGEGLNFTIEMETGTGKTYTYIKTMYELNKLYGWSKFIIVVPSIAIREGVVKSLEIMQDHFAEEYGKRMEYFVYNSDNLSKIDAFALDPSLHVMVINTQAFNARGENARRFTSRSDKGFGYRIPRDVIAATNPILIIDEPQSVLGADRNNATRQKLKEFNPLFSLLYSATHRKDDIYNQVYRLDAIDALNKKLVKKIEVLGVKQQGSTATNGFLYLDKIVPGKNGTAPQARISFDVKTSSSTKQITKLVGEGFNLFENSDELEEYRHGYIIDRIDGVNGFIHLLNDTTLTEGEMVGSVNEELIRRIQIRETIRAHIERERSLYPKGIKVLSLFFIDHVENYRIYEAGGTKHGLFAEIFEEEYIRVMQEMQPTFADEQYLRYVSSIDVGKTHQGYFSRDKKGNFVNSKVERGTTDSADVDAYTLIMKDKEALLSLDTRVKGSQVRFLFSHSALKEGWDNPNVFQICTLKNSDNENKKRQEVGRGMRLCVNQQGERQDEDLLGSAVFDTNILTIIASESYEDFSKGLQDEIAQAISTRPIIVTANLFDGKTIVFASGEKKTLSTSQAVEVHEELISNGYVKKGKLTQKYFEDKKQGTLDFGDYNDAKESIVSVLDKVFNPDAIKVDNARKHREAKFDENKFKKKEFQELWKRINTRTFYTVDFETDELIKNSIKAIDANLSVTEIRIIVGTGTLDSIRDRESLQSGTAMKTGKVRTIHVNEAVGDNVKYDLVGRLVESSGLTRKAIVEILTGIKPETFHQFKLNPEEFIIKVGNIIEEVKAVAVVKHIEYHKLDDTFDESIFTENTIRGKLGENAIESVKSLYDLVVVDSVGTEKPFAEQLERQEDVEVYTKLPRGFYINTPMGHYNPDWAIVFREGSVKHIYFVAETKGKTDLEVKSANLRGVEDSKIECARRHFASISGENIKFGVVSSYGELSQLITK
;
A
#
# COMPACT_ATOMS: atom_id res chain seq x y z
N MET A 1 -16.06 -32.44 -5.97
CA MET A 1 -17.09 -31.64 -5.23
C MET A 1 -17.71 -30.69 -6.24
N LYS A 2 -19.05 -30.64 -6.36
CA LYS A 2 -19.73 -29.74 -7.31
C LYS A 2 -20.26 -28.53 -6.50
N LEU A 3 -19.88 -27.30 -6.87
CA LEU A 3 -20.39 -26.09 -6.24
C LEU A 3 -21.89 -25.95 -6.49
N LYS A 4 -22.66 -25.68 -5.44
CA LYS A 4 -24.09 -25.37 -5.56
C LYS A 4 -24.30 -23.85 -5.59
N PHE A 5 -25.02 -23.38 -6.61
CA PHE A 5 -25.36 -21.97 -6.74
C PHE A 5 -26.76 -21.72 -6.18
N LYS A 6 -26.91 -20.62 -5.43
CA LYS A 6 -28.18 -20.12 -4.90
C LYS A 6 -28.57 -18.84 -5.60
N HIS A 7 -29.86 -18.61 -5.73
CA HIS A 7 -30.41 -17.32 -6.19
C HIS A 7 -30.30 -16.29 -5.05
N GLN A 8 -29.46 -15.31 -5.22
CA GLN A 8 -29.29 -14.22 -4.25
C GLN A 8 -30.12 -13.01 -4.68
N SER A 9 -30.84 -12.37 -3.74
CA SER A 9 -31.68 -11.21 -4.03
C SER A 9 -30.89 -10.06 -4.64
N PHE A 10 -29.75 -9.70 -4.05
CA PHE A 10 -28.92 -8.59 -4.53
C PHE A 10 -28.36 -8.81 -5.94
N GLN A 11 -28.07 -10.07 -6.36
CA GLN A 11 -27.62 -10.40 -7.71
C GLN A 11 -28.77 -10.31 -8.72
N ARG A 12 -29.97 -10.75 -8.31
CA ARG A 12 -31.19 -10.57 -9.10
C ARG A 12 -31.52 -9.08 -9.27
N ASP A 13 -31.40 -8.30 -8.19
CA ASP A 13 -31.70 -6.87 -8.20
C ASP A 13 -30.70 -6.10 -9.08
N ALA A 14 -29.43 -6.51 -9.08
CA ALA A 14 -28.43 -5.94 -9.98
C ALA A 14 -28.70 -6.29 -11.47
N ALA A 15 -29.09 -7.52 -11.76
CA ALA A 15 -29.47 -7.92 -13.12
C ALA A 15 -30.75 -7.18 -13.57
N ARG A 16 -31.72 -7.06 -12.67
CA ARG A 16 -32.97 -6.34 -12.92
C ARG A 16 -32.73 -4.85 -13.16
N ALA A 17 -31.85 -4.20 -12.38
CA ALA A 17 -31.51 -2.80 -12.61
C ALA A 17 -30.96 -2.55 -14.03
N VAL A 18 -30.28 -3.53 -14.62
CA VAL A 18 -29.83 -3.44 -16.02
C VAL A 18 -30.99 -3.68 -16.99
N THR A 19 -31.84 -4.67 -16.76
CA THR A 19 -32.97 -4.93 -17.68
C THR A 19 -33.99 -3.80 -17.67
N ASP A 20 -34.26 -3.24 -16.50
CA ASP A 20 -35.27 -2.19 -16.34
C ASP A 20 -34.88 -0.87 -17.08
N ILE A 21 -33.60 -0.67 -17.46
CA ILE A 21 -33.20 0.43 -18.35
C ILE A 21 -34.02 0.43 -19.65
N PHE A 22 -34.35 -0.76 -20.14
CA PHE A 22 -34.97 -0.97 -21.45
C PHE A 22 -36.45 -1.33 -21.35
N VAL A 23 -37.13 -1.00 -20.27
CA VAL A 23 -38.59 -1.13 -20.17
C VAL A 23 -39.25 -0.37 -21.30
N GLY A 24 -40.12 -1.07 -22.04
CA GLY A 24 -40.77 -0.56 -23.27
C GLY A 24 -40.09 -1.03 -24.57
N GLN A 25 -38.89 -1.61 -24.51
CA GLN A 25 -38.24 -2.30 -25.65
C GLN A 25 -39.02 -3.58 -25.98
N ARG A 26 -39.33 -3.79 -27.28
CA ARG A 26 -40.03 -4.98 -27.73
C ARG A 26 -39.09 -6.19 -27.76
N TYR A 27 -39.61 -7.37 -27.50
CA TYR A 27 -38.93 -8.62 -27.72
C TYR A 27 -38.79 -8.91 -29.22
N SER A 28 -37.57 -9.38 -29.60
CA SER A 28 -37.27 -9.82 -30.97
C SER A 28 -36.29 -10.99 -30.94
N ASP A 29 -36.58 -12.09 -31.63
CA ASP A 29 -35.71 -13.28 -31.73
C ASP A 29 -34.42 -13.05 -32.52
N GLY A 30 -33.92 -11.83 -32.52
CA GLY A 30 -32.74 -11.39 -33.25
C GLY A 30 -33.14 -10.81 -34.63
N PHE A 31 -32.34 -9.85 -35.05
CA PHE A 31 -32.52 -9.18 -36.34
C PHE A 31 -31.61 -9.88 -37.39
N ALA A 32 -32.27 -10.54 -38.35
CA ALA A 32 -31.59 -11.21 -39.44
C ALA A 32 -30.97 -10.21 -40.42
N TYR A 33 -29.75 -10.44 -40.85
CA TYR A 33 -29.11 -9.66 -41.90
C TYR A 33 -28.35 -10.54 -42.90
N ARG A 34 -28.12 -10.03 -44.08
CA ARG A 34 -27.40 -10.74 -45.13
C ARG A 34 -25.90 -10.84 -44.76
N TYR A 35 -25.38 -12.04 -44.72
CA TYR A 35 -24.03 -12.35 -44.30
C TYR A 35 -23.08 -12.59 -45.47
N ASP A 36 -22.00 -11.86 -45.58
CA ASP A 36 -20.94 -12.09 -46.56
C ASP A 36 -19.92 -13.12 -45.99
N ARG A 37 -19.83 -14.28 -46.59
CA ARG A 37 -18.80 -15.30 -46.25
C ARG A 37 -17.40 -14.97 -46.72
N GLY A 38 -17.23 -13.87 -47.45
CA GLY A 38 -15.98 -13.52 -48.09
C GLY A 38 -15.72 -14.34 -49.34
N ARG A 39 -14.50 -14.32 -49.83
CA ARG A 39 -14.08 -14.92 -51.09
C ARG A 39 -13.18 -16.10 -50.84
N THR A 40 -13.34 -17.20 -51.64
CA THR A 40 -12.42 -18.35 -51.65
C THR A 40 -11.20 -18.10 -52.54
N ASP A 41 -11.33 -17.19 -53.52
CA ASP A 41 -10.24 -16.72 -54.37
C ASP A 41 -10.35 -15.22 -54.60
N SER A 42 -9.24 -14.52 -54.69
CA SER A 42 -9.20 -13.05 -54.93
C SER A 42 -9.85 -12.62 -56.25
N ARG A 43 -10.12 -13.55 -57.16
CA ARG A 43 -10.74 -13.38 -58.46
C ARG A 43 -12.20 -13.73 -58.55
N GLN A 44 -12.81 -14.25 -57.48
CA GLN A 44 -14.23 -14.64 -57.43
C GLN A 44 -15.11 -13.41 -57.19
N THR A 45 -16.00 -13.12 -58.11
CA THR A 45 -17.20 -12.28 -57.86
C THR A 45 -18.13 -13.09 -56.96
N SER A 46 -18.66 -12.45 -55.89
CA SER A 46 -19.55 -13.06 -54.90
C SER A 46 -20.68 -13.83 -55.54
N PHE A 47 -20.76 -15.17 -55.36
CA PHE A 47 -21.92 -15.95 -55.72
C PHE A 47 -22.92 -16.01 -54.57
N ASP A 48 -24.17 -15.77 -54.92
CA ASP A 48 -25.33 -15.72 -54.06
C ASP A 48 -25.64 -17.06 -53.39
N TYR A 49 -25.22 -17.24 -52.17
CA TYR A 49 -26.01 -17.98 -51.22
C TYR A 49 -26.44 -16.96 -50.16
N ASP A 50 -27.72 -16.67 -50.12
CA ASP A 50 -28.30 -15.84 -49.07
C ASP A 50 -28.14 -16.52 -47.71
N ILE A 51 -27.03 -16.27 -47.07
CA ILE A 51 -26.77 -16.78 -45.74
C ILE A 51 -27.21 -15.69 -44.77
N THR A 52 -28.12 -16.09 -43.92
CA THR A 52 -28.66 -15.23 -42.86
C THR A 52 -27.78 -15.31 -41.66
N ALA A 53 -27.31 -14.17 -41.18
CA ALA A 53 -26.73 -14.00 -39.87
C ALA A 53 -27.65 -13.20 -38.94
N PHE A 54 -27.31 -13.21 -37.67
CA PHE A 54 -28.15 -12.62 -36.63
C PHE A 54 -27.35 -11.56 -35.85
N ARG A 55 -28.04 -10.44 -35.56
CA ARG A 55 -27.51 -9.34 -34.72
C ARG A 55 -28.52 -8.97 -33.67
N ASN A 56 -28.05 -8.29 -32.61
CA ASN A 56 -28.97 -7.71 -31.66
C ASN A 56 -29.79 -6.62 -32.32
N GLU A 57 -31.12 -6.59 -32.03
CA GLU A 57 -32.01 -5.54 -32.49
C GLU A 57 -31.59 -4.18 -31.88
N PRO A 58 -31.59 -3.10 -32.66
CA PRO A 58 -31.35 -1.76 -32.12
C PRO A 58 -32.32 -1.39 -31.00
N ILE A 59 -31.90 -0.50 -30.10
CA ILE A 59 -32.75 0.07 -29.08
C ILE A 59 -33.75 0.99 -29.77
N MET A 60 -35.05 0.69 -29.57
CA MET A 60 -36.16 1.40 -30.19
C MET A 60 -36.74 2.52 -29.31
N LEU A 61 -36.30 2.58 -28.06
CA LEU A 61 -36.67 3.61 -27.10
C LEU A 61 -36.03 4.95 -27.47
N ASP A 62 -36.79 6.02 -27.34
CA ASP A 62 -36.27 7.38 -27.44
C ASP A 62 -35.42 7.74 -26.23
N LYS A 63 -34.66 8.82 -26.37
CA LYS A 63 -33.69 9.21 -25.33
C LYS A 63 -34.39 9.60 -24.02
N ASP A 64 -35.54 10.20 -24.08
CA ASP A 64 -36.26 10.69 -22.90
C ASP A 64 -36.83 9.51 -22.09
N SER A 65 -37.38 8.50 -22.76
CA SER A 65 -37.78 7.23 -22.13
C SER A 65 -36.65 6.51 -21.46
N LEU A 66 -35.45 6.44 -22.10
CA LEU A 66 -34.27 5.85 -21.50
C LEU A 66 -33.82 6.63 -20.24
N VAL A 67 -33.80 7.96 -20.30
CA VAL A 67 -33.44 8.80 -19.15
C VAL A 67 -34.43 8.59 -18.01
N GLN A 68 -35.75 8.52 -18.32
CA GLN A 68 -36.76 8.28 -17.31
C GLN A 68 -36.57 6.93 -16.62
N ASN A 69 -36.40 5.86 -17.38
CA ASN A 69 -36.17 4.52 -16.84
C ASN A 69 -34.94 4.49 -15.93
N ILE A 70 -33.81 5.09 -16.37
CA ILE A 70 -32.60 5.16 -15.58
C ILE A 70 -32.85 5.94 -14.28
N ARG A 71 -33.56 7.07 -14.33
CA ARG A 71 -33.87 7.84 -13.12
C ARG A 71 -34.72 7.06 -12.13
N GLU A 72 -35.72 6.32 -12.60
CA GLU A 72 -36.54 5.47 -11.74
C GLU A 72 -35.72 4.38 -11.06
N ILE A 73 -34.77 3.74 -11.80
CA ILE A 73 -33.86 2.78 -11.25
C ILE A 73 -32.93 3.45 -10.21
N GLN A 74 -32.37 4.61 -10.54
CA GLN A 74 -31.46 5.33 -9.65
C GLN A 74 -32.15 5.75 -8.35
N MET A 75 -33.39 6.25 -8.45
CA MET A 75 -34.19 6.57 -7.27
C MET A 75 -34.45 5.32 -6.40
N SER A 76 -34.77 4.18 -7.03
CA SER A 76 -35.02 2.92 -6.32
C SER A 76 -33.74 2.33 -5.66
N GLN A 77 -32.58 2.67 -6.17
CA GLN A 77 -31.27 2.24 -5.68
C GLN A 77 -30.58 3.30 -4.81
N ASP A 78 -31.26 4.41 -4.50
CA ASP A 78 -30.72 5.57 -3.78
C ASP A 78 -29.43 6.13 -4.40
N LEU A 79 -29.39 6.12 -5.72
CA LEU A 79 -28.34 6.77 -6.50
C LEU A 79 -28.80 8.18 -6.90
N GLU A 80 -27.86 9.06 -7.23
CA GLU A 80 -28.15 10.40 -7.72
C GLU A 80 -28.78 10.31 -9.12
N PRO A 81 -30.02 10.82 -9.31
CA PRO A 81 -30.71 10.73 -10.60
C PRO A 81 -30.01 11.59 -11.66
N ILE A 82 -29.79 11.01 -12.82
CA ILE A 82 -29.22 11.74 -13.96
C ILE A 82 -30.25 12.69 -14.58
N THR A 83 -29.75 13.78 -15.14
CA THR A 83 -30.59 14.68 -15.97
C THR A 83 -30.50 14.34 -17.46
N ASN A 84 -29.36 13.80 -17.88
CA ASN A 84 -29.10 13.38 -19.25
C ASN A 84 -28.14 12.17 -19.24
N ILE A 85 -28.18 11.38 -20.31
CA ILE A 85 -27.21 10.29 -20.50
C ILE A 85 -25.81 10.87 -20.62
N VAL A 86 -24.88 10.36 -19.80
CA VAL A 86 -23.48 10.82 -19.71
C VAL A 86 -22.57 9.89 -20.52
N GLY A 87 -21.61 10.47 -21.21
CA GLY A 87 -20.56 9.75 -21.94
C GLY A 87 -20.84 9.60 -23.43
N GLU A 88 -19.84 9.12 -24.16
CA GLU A 88 -19.97 8.77 -25.56
C GLU A 88 -20.50 7.33 -25.70
N GLY A 89 -21.64 7.16 -26.35
CA GLY A 89 -22.35 5.89 -26.42
C GLY A 89 -23.14 5.58 -25.13
N LEU A 90 -23.86 4.47 -25.13
CA LEU A 90 -24.64 4.01 -23.98
C LEU A 90 -23.77 3.13 -23.10
N ASN A 91 -23.27 3.71 -22.01
CA ASN A 91 -22.48 3.00 -21.02
C ASN A 91 -23.19 3.05 -19.65
N PHE A 92 -23.27 1.91 -18.98
CA PHE A 92 -23.93 1.77 -17.68
C PHE A 92 -22.97 1.18 -16.66
N THR A 93 -22.91 1.78 -15.49
CA THR A 93 -22.04 1.35 -14.40
C THR A 93 -22.80 0.52 -13.39
N ILE A 94 -22.23 -0.65 -13.07
CA ILE A 94 -22.71 -1.58 -12.06
C ILE A 94 -21.59 -1.79 -11.05
N GLU A 95 -21.75 -1.26 -9.85
CA GLU A 95 -20.78 -1.40 -8.77
C GLU A 95 -21.18 -2.56 -7.85
N MET A 96 -20.27 -3.53 -7.72
CA MET A 96 -20.45 -4.68 -6.84
C MET A 96 -19.14 -5.02 -6.17
N GLU A 97 -19.15 -5.12 -4.84
CA GLU A 97 -17.96 -5.42 -4.05
C GLU A 97 -17.32 -6.77 -4.43
N THR A 98 -16.01 -6.85 -4.24
CA THR A 98 -15.24 -8.08 -4.48
C THR A 98 -15.78 -9.23 -3.62
N GLY A 99 -15.94 -10.41 -4.21
CA GLY A 99 -16.47 -11.58 -3.49
C GLY A 99 -18.00 -11.72 -3.50
N THR A 100 -18.76 -10.71 -3.96
CA THR A 100 -20.24 -10.75 -4.03
C THR A 100 -20.79 -11.47 -5.28
N GLY A 101 -19.93 -11.86 -6.23
CA GLY A 101 -20.30 -12.65 -7.39
C GLY A 101 -20.61 -11.83 -8.64
N LYS A 102 -19.83 -10.81 -8.96
CA LYS A 102 -19.92 -10.03 -10.22
C LYS A 102 -20.09 -10.91 -11.45
N THR A 103 -19.25 -11.93 -11.60
CA THR A 103 -19.29 -12.87 -12.74
C THR A 103 -20.64 -13.58 -12.86
N TYR A 104 -21.19 -14.08 -11.76
CA TYR A 104 -22.53 -14.68 -11.74
C TYR A 104 -23.59 -13.66 -12.17
N THR A 105 -23.49 -12.44 -11.65
CA THR A 105 -24.46 -11.38 -11.94
C THR A 105 -24.49 -11.00 -13.42
N TYR A 106 -23.32 -10.77 -14.05
CA TYR A 106 -23.37 -10.41 -15.47
C TYR A 106 -23.75 -11.60 -16.37
N ILE A 107 -23.45 -12.85 -15.99
CA ILE A 107 -23.97 -14.02 -16.71
C ILE A 107 -25.50 -14.08 -16.59
N LYS A 108 -26.05 -13.90 -15.40
CA LYS A 108 -27.49 -13.79 -15.19
C LYS A 108 -28.09 -12.65 -16.00
N THR A 109 -27.46 -11.49 -16.03
CA THR A 109 -27.89 -10.33 -16.81
C THR A 109 -28.01 -10.65 -18.31
N MET A 110 -27.05 -11.41 -18.87
CA MET A 110 -27.12 -11.85 -20.28
C MET A 110 -28.35 -12.72 -20.55
N TYR A 111 -28.64 -13.67 -19.66
CA TYR A 111 -29.84 -14.51 -19.76
C TYR A 111 -31.13 -13.70 -19.63
N GLU A 112 -31.18 -12.76 -18.67
CA GLU A 112 -32.38 -11.90 -18.49
C GLU A 112 -32.62 -10.97 -19.70
N LEU A 113 -31.55 -10.36 -20.24
CA LEU A 113 -31.63 -9.54 -21.45
C LEU A 113 -32.11 -10.36 -22.66
N ASN A 114 -31.60 -11.60 -22.80
CA ASN A 114 -32.06 -12.50 -23.84
C ASN A 114 -33.55 -12.91 -23.66
N LYS A 115 -33.94 -13.21 -22.42
CA LYS A 115 -35.31 -13.59 -22.09
C LYS A 115 -36.31 -12.46 -22.36
N LEU A 116 -35.97 -11.23 -22.00
CA LEU A 116 -36.88 -10.09 -22.06
C LEU A 116 -36.87 -9.40 -23.42
N TYR A 117 -35.74 -9.32 -24.10
CA TYR A 117 -35.58 -8.52 -25.31
C TYR A 117 -35.07 -9.30 -26.52
N GLY A 118 -34.67 -10.58 -26.32
CA GLY A 118 -34.17 -11.44 -27.37
C GLY A 118 -32.70 -11.19 -27.77
N TRP A 119 -32.01 -10.27 -27.13
CA TRP A 119 -30.61 -9.99 -27.42
C TRP A 119 -29.74 -11.19 -27.13
N SER A 120 -28.95 -11.62 -28.13
CA SER A 120 -28.23 -12.90 -28.11
C SER A 120 -26.70 -12.76 -28.30
N LYS A 121 -26.19 -11.59 -28.65
CA LYS A 121 -24.77 -11.37 -28.97
C LYS A 121 -24.08 -10.56 -27.90
N PHE A 122 -23.16 -11.19 -27.17
CA PHE A 122 -22.46 -10.58 -26.04
C PHE A 122 -20.95 -10.75 -26.18
N ILE A 123 -20.18 -9.77 -25.72
CA ILE A 123 -18.73 -9.83 -25.65
C ILE A 123 -18.29 -9.47 -24.23
N ILE A 124 -17.58 -10.37 -23.57
CA ILE A 124 -16.95 -10.11 -22.28
C ILE A 124 -15.51 -9.67 -22.51
N VAL A 125 -15.20 -8.43 -22.15
CA VAL A 125 -13.86 -7.83 -22.26
C VAL A 125 -13.21 -7.84 -20.88
N VAL A 126 -12.03 -8.46 -20.80
CA VAL A 126 -11.26 -8.58 -19.56
C VAL A 126 -9.85 -8.02 -19.70
N PRO A 127 -9.21 -7.52 -18.62
CA PRO A 127 -7.90 -6.90 -18.71
C PRO A 127 -6.75 -7.88 -18.95
N SER A 128 -6.88 -9.12 -18.47
CA SER A 128 -5.78 -10.09 -18.52
C SER A 128 -6.23 -11.50 -18.93
N ILE A 129 -5.26 -12.34 -19.34
CA ILE A 129 -5.49 -13.74 -19.65
C ILE A 129 -5.99 -14.50 -18.41
N ALA A 130 -5.48 -14.15 -17.23
CA ALA A 130 -5.87 -14.80 -15.98
C ALA A 130 -7.36 -14.60 -15.67
N ILE A 131 -7.88 -13.37 -15.78
CA ILE A 131 -9.31 -13.10 -15.63
C ILE A 131 -10.12 -13.80 -16.72
N ARG A 132 -9.62 -13.83 -17.95
CA ARG A 132 -10.26 -14.53 -19.08
C ARG A 132 -10.53 -16.01 -18.76
N GLU A 133 -9.50 -16.72 -18.30
CA GLU A 133 -9.64 -18.14 -17.93
C GLU A 133 -10.60 -18.33 -16.74
N GLY A 134 -10.60 -17.38 -15.78
CA GLY A 134 -11.55 -17.36 -14.66
C GLY A 134 -13.00 -17.21 -15.12
N VAL A 135 -13.24 -16.32 -16.08
CA VAL A 135 -14.56 -16.12 -16.68
C VAL A 135 -15.01 -17.36 -17.43
N VAL A 136 -14.13 -17.95 -18.26
CA VAL A 136 -14.40 -19.19 -19.01
C VAL A 136 -14.76 -20.32 -18.05
N LYS A 137 -13.99 -20.50 -16.98
CA LYS A 137 -14.29 -21.53 -15.97
C LYS A 137 -15.62 -21.26 -15.25
N SER A 138 -15.94 -20.01 -15.00
CA SER A 138 -17.24 -19.63 -14.41
C SER A 138 -18.39 -19.95 -15.36
N LEU A 139 -18.28 -19.65 -16.66
CA LEU A 139 -19.24 -20.01 -17.67
C LEU A 139 -19.47 -21.52 -17.72
N GLU A 140 -18.38 -22.30 -17.68
CA GLU A 140 -18.45 -23.77 -17.67
C GLU A 140 -19.18 -24.31 -16.43
N ILE A 141 -18.79 -23.88 -15.23
CA ILE A 141 -19.34 -24.38 -13.97
C ILE A 141 -20.82 -23.99 -13.79
N MET A 142 -21.21 -22.80 -14.24
CA MET A 142 -22.57 -22.29 -14.08
C MET A 142 -23.54 -22.68 -15.21
N GLN A 143 -23.06 -23.33 -16.25
CA GLN A 143 -23.85 -23.63 -17.44
C GLN A 143 -25.11 -24.46 -17.10
N ASP A 144 -24.96 -25.53 -16.32
CA ASP A 144 -26.09 -26.38 -15.94
C ASP A 144 -27.10 -25.61 -15.07
N HIS A 145 -26.60 -24.80 -14.11
CA HIS A 145 -27.45 -23.99 -13.21
C HIS A 145 -28.35 -23.01 -13.99
N PHE A 146 -27.79 -22.28 -14.96
CA PHE A 146 -28.57 -21.34 -15.76
C PHE A 146 -29.41 -22.06 -16.82
N ALA A 147 -28.97 -23.21 -17.33
CA ALA A 147 -29.78 -24.01 -18.23
C ALA A 147 -31.05 -24.54 -17.57
N GLU A 148 -31.00 -24.91 -16.28
CA GLU A 148 -32.18 -25.29 -15.48
C GLU A 148 -33.12 -24.10 -15.26
N GLU A 149 -32.58 -22.88 -14.97
CA GLU A 149 -33.40 -21.68 -14.71
C GLU A 149 -34.08 -21.13 -15.98
N TYR A 150 -33.35 -21.11 -17.11
CA TYR A 150 -33.81 -20.42 -18.32
C TYR A 150 -34.25 -21.35 -19.47
N GLY A 151 -34.06 -22.65 -19.32
CA GLY A 151 -34.39 -23.63 -20.38
C GLY A 151 -33.52 -23.53 -21.62
N LYS A 152 -32.41 -22.77 -21.54
CA LYS A 152 -31.50 -22.50 -22.67
C LYS A 152 -30.05 -22.64 -22.22
N ARG A 153 -29.18 -23.18 -23.11
CA ARG A 153 -27.73 -23.16 -22.89
C ARG A 153 -27.13 -21.99 -23.63
N MET A 154 -26.14 -21.36 -22.98
CA MET A 154 -25.33 -20.29 -23.55
C MET A 154 -24.13 -20.92 -24.27
N GLU A 155 -23.95 -20.61 -25.53
CA GLU A 155 -22.74 -20.95 -26.26
C GLU A 155 -21.67 -19.88 -26.01
N TYR A 156 -20.42 -20.31 -25.83
CA TYR A 156 -19.32 -19.36 -25.59
C TYR A 156 -18.00 -19.83 -26.23
N PHE A 157 -17.16 -18.88 -26.56
CA PHE A 157 -15.81 -19.16 -27.02
C PHE A 157 -14.83 -18.05 -26.61
N VAL A 158 -13.56 -18.44 -26.55
CA VAL A 158 -12.46 -17.49 -26.37
C VAL A 158 -11.98 -17.04 -27.74
N TYR A 159 -11.86 -15.73 -27.92
CA TYR A 159 -11.25 -15.19 -29.14
C TYR A 159 -9.81 -15.69 -29.28
N ASN A 160 -9.53 -16.29 -30.46
CA ASN A 160 -8.20 -16.73 -30.84
C ASN A 160 -7.96 -16.35 -32.29
N SER A 161 -6.87 -15.61 -32.56
CA SER A 161 -6.47 -15.22 -33.93
C SER A 161 -6.16 -16.39 -34.85
N ASP A 162 -5.89 -17.58 -34.30
CA ASP A 162 -5.60 -18.81 -35.11
C ASP A 162 -6.86 -19.58 -35.47
N ASN A 163 -8.01 -19.29 -34.84
CA ASN A 163 -9.28 -19.96 -35.09
C ASN A 163 -10.43 -18.95 -35.29
N LEU A 164 -10.43 -18.28 -36.43
CA LEU A 164 -11.42 -17.27 -36.77
C LEU A 164 -12.80 -17.85 -37.17
N SER A 165 -12.91 -19.16 -37.42
CA SER A 165 -14.20 -19.83 -37.72
C SER A 165 -15.23 -19.70 -36.59
N LYS A 166 -14.75 -19.52 -35.34
CA LYS A 166 -15.61 -19.26 -34.19
C LYS A 166 -16.37 -17.93 -34.32
N ILE A 167 -15.80 -16.94 -35.00
CA ILE A 167 -16.45 -15.65 -35.27
C ILE A 167 -17.60 -15.82 -36.26
N ASP A 168 -17.44 -16.69 -37.26
CA ASP A 168 -18.53 -17.01 -38.17
C ASP A 168 -19.69 -17.70 -37.42
N ALA A 169 -19.37 -18.69 -36.57
CA ALA A 169 -20.37 -19.33 -35.74
C ALA A 169 -21.09 -18.30 -34.83
N PHE A 170 -20.36 -17.35 -34.22
CA PHE A 170 -20.95 -16.26 -33.41
C PHE A 170 -21.94 -15.42 -34.21
N ALA A 171 -21.66 -15.09 -35.47
CA ALA A 171 -22.55 -14.28 -36.30
C ALA A 171 -23.75 -15.09 -36.83
N LEU A 172 -23.55 -16.38 -37.19
CA LEU A 172 -24.56 -17.20 -37.87
C LEU A 172 -25.54 -17.90 -36.91
N ASP A 173 -25.21 -18.08 -35.66
CA ASP A 173 -26.03 -18.74 -34.66
C ASP A 173 -27.04 -17.75 -34.06
N PRO A 174 -28.35 -17.98 -34.08
CA PRO A 174 -29.35 -17.11 -33.42
C PRO A 174 -29.37 -17.29 -31.89
N SER A 175 -28.76 -18.34 -31.36
CA SER A 175 -28.81 -18.62 -29.93
C SER A 175 -27.98 -17.62 -29.11
N LEU A 176 -28.17 -17.68 -27.78
CA LEU A 176 -27.39 -16.89 -26.85
C LEU A 176 -25.90 -17.26 -26.92
N HIS A 177 -25.09 -16.34 -27.43
CA HIS A 177 -23.70 -16.59 -27.78
C HIS A 177 -22.78 -15.52 -27.20
N VAL A 178 -21.68 -15.94 -26.56
CA VAL A 178 -20.74 -15.07 -25.85
C VAL A 178 -19.32 -15.26 -26.37
N MET A 179 -18.68 -14.15 -26.74
CA MET A 179 -17.26 -14.10 -27.01
C MET A 179 -16.50 -13.55 -25.79
N VAL A 180 -15.49 -14.25 -25.32
CA VAL A 180 -14.60 -13.75 -24.26
C VAL A 180 -13.28 -13.30 -24.88
N ILE A 181 -12.89 -12.03 -24.64
CA ILE A 181 -11.68 -11.44 -25.22
C ILE A 181 -10.91 -10.63 -24.17
N ASN A 182 -9.59 -10.72 -24.18
CA ASN A 182 -8.74 -9.87 -23.35
C ASN A 182 -8.18 -8.68 -24.13
N THR A 183 -7.86 -7.60 -23.46
CA THR A 183 -7.38 -6.33 -24.08
C THR A 183 -6.14 -6.52 -24.94
N GLN A 184 -5.26 -7.45 -24.61
CA GLN A 184 -4.04 -7.75 -25.36
C GLN A 184 -4.33 -8.26 -26.78
N ALA A 185 -5.44 -9.00 -26.95
CA ALA A 185 -5.80 -9.59 -28.24
C ALA A 185 -6.03 -8.55 -29.36
N PHE A 186 -6.44 -7.32 -29.00
CA PHE A 186 -6.69 -6.24 -29.95
C PHE A 186 -5.79 -5.01 -29.77
N ASN A 187 -5.04 -4.88 -28.66
CA ASN A 187 -4.17 -3.74 -28.37
C ASN A 187 -2.70 -3.97 -28.74
N ALA A 188 -2.24 -5.22 -28.89
CA ALA A 188 -0.87 -5.52 -29.24
C ALA A 188 -0.48 -4.95 -30.62
N ARG A 189 0.79 -4.59 -30.80
CA ARG A 189 1.36 -4.13 -32.07
C ARG A 189 1.84 -5.30 -32.95
N GLY A 190 1.72 -6.55 -32.48
CA GLY A 190 2.19 -7.74 -33.13
C GLY A 190 1.27 -8.25 -34.25
N GLU A 191 1.67 -9.34 -34.92
CA GLU A 191 0.98 -9.97 -36.03
C GLU A 191 -0.45 -10.40 -35.66
N ASN A 192 -0.67 -10.92 -34.45
CA ASN A 192 -1.97 -11.37 -33.96
C ASN A 192 -3.01 -10.23 -33.83
N ALA A 193 -2.60 -9.02 -33.40
CA ALA A 193 -3.49 -7.88 -33.37
C ALA A 193 -3.78 -7.30 -34.78
N ARG A 194 -2.84 -7.42 -35.69
CA ARG A 194 -3.05 -7.05 -37.10
C ARG A 194 -4.07 -7.98 -37.76
N ARG A 195 -4.08 -9.28 -37.41
CA ARG A 195 -5.09 -10.24 -37.91
C ARG A 195 -6.52 -9.86 -37.49
N PHE A 196 -6.69 -9.21 -36.34
CA PHE A 196 -7.98 -8.75 -35.86
C PHE A 196 -8.51 -7.52 -36.62
N THR A 197 -7.64 -6.58 -36.96
CA THR A 197 -7.98 -5.27 -37.57
C THR A 197 -7.74 -5.17 -39.06
N SER A 198 -7.05 -6.16 -39.64
CA SER A 198 -6.70 -6.18 -41.07
C SER A 198 -7.42 -7.32 -41.77
N ARG A 199 -7.49 -7.26 -43.09
CA ARG A 199 -8.01 -8.36 -43.89
C ARG A 199 -7.25 -9.62 -43.58
N SER A 200 -7.97 -10.65 -43.19
CA SER A 200 -7.36 -11.95 -42.91
C SER A 200 -6.89 -12.62 -44.20
N ASP A 201 -6.11 -13.65 -44.01
CA ASP A 201 -5.70 -14.55 -45.06
C ASP A 201 -6.89 -15.31 -45.72
N LYS A 202 -6.58 -16.21 -46.64
CA LYS A 202 -7.53 -17.04 -47.38
C LYS A 202 -8.47 -17.84 -46.44
N GLY A 203 -8.02 -18.18 -45.22
CA GLY A 203 -8.79 -18.98 -44.24
C GLY A 203 -10.03 -18.32 -43.69
N PHE A 204 -10.11 -16.98 -43.69
CA PHE A 204 -11.31 -16.22 -43.27
C PHE A 204 -11.99 -15.45 -44.39
N GLY A 205 -11.80 -15.88 -45.65
CA GLY A 205 -12.42 -15.31 -46.83
C GLY A 205 -12.07 -13.83 -47.09
N TYR A 206 -10.86 -13.39 -46.70
CA TYR A 206 -10.35 -12.03 -46.87
C TYR A 206 -11.21 -10.95 -46.15
N ARG A 207 -11.97 -11.33 -45.13
CA ARG A 207 -12.77 -10.41 -44.28
C ARG A 207 -11.95 -9.89 -43.12
N ILE A 208 -12.42 -8.81 -42.54
CA ILE A 208 -11.87 -8.26 -41.30
C ILE A 208 -12.65 -8.84 -40.12
N PRO A 209 -12.02 -9.59 -39.21
CA PRO A 209 -12.72 -10.20 -38.08
C PRO A 209 -13.51 -9.19 -37.22
N ARG A 210 -12.93 -8.04 -36.97
CA ARG A 210 -13.58 -6.92 -36.26
C ARG A 210 -14.90 -6.51 -36.93
N ASP A 211 -14.93 -6.37 -38.22
CA ASP A 211 -16.11 -5.88 -38.96
C ASP A 211 -17.25 -6.91 -38.93
N VAL A 212 -16.90 -8.21 -38.96
CA VAL A 212 -17.88 -9.30 -38.79
C VAL A 212 -18.50 -9.25 -37.38
N ILE A 213 -17.71 -9.01 -36.36
CA ILE A 213 -18.19 -8.87 -34.98
C ILE A 213 -19.05 -7.60 -34.86
N ALA A 214 -18.59 -6.47 -35.39
CA ALA A 214 -19.31 -5.20 -35.33
C ALA A 214 -20.69 -5.26 -36.00
N ALA A 215 -20.85 -6.05 -37.06
CA ALA A 215 -22.13 -6.26 -37.73
C ALA A 215 -23.19 -6.98 -36.87
N THR A 216 -22.78 -7.66 -35.79
CA THR A 216 -23.69 -8.32 -34.84
C THR A 216 -24.30 -7.38 -33.79
N ASN A 217 -23.92 -6.08 -33.74
CA ASN A 217 -24.28 -5.13 -32.70
C ASN A 217 -24.19 -5.70 -31.28
N PRO A 218 -23.00 -6.17 -30.84
CA PRO A 218 -22.89 -6.89 -29.61
C PRO A 218 -23.10 -6.00 -28.38
N ILE A 219 -23.52 -6.58 -27.27
CA ILE A 219 -23.51 -5.92 -25.95
C ILE A 219 -22.15 -6.22 -25.31
N LEU A 220 -21.43 -5.16 -24.92
CA LEU A 220 -20.16 -5.32 -24.23
C LEU A 220 -20.36 -5.42 -22.73
N ILE A 221 -19.69 -6.41 -22.13
CA ILE A 221 -19.53 -6.53 -20.68
C ILE A 221 -18.06 -6.31 -20.36
N ILE A 222 -17.75 -5.23 -19.67
CA ILE A 222 -16.39 -4.86 -19.33
C ILE A 222 -16.17 -5.18 -17.85
N ASP A 223 -15.39 -6.23 -17.59
CA ASP A 223 -14.99 -6.63 -16.24
C ASP A 223 -13.73 -5.87 -15.81
N GLU A 224 -13.75 -5.27 -14.64
CA GLU A 224 -12.70 -4.40 -14.08
C GLU A 224 -12.31 -3.25 -15.06
N PRO A 225 -13.27 -2.34 -15.41
CA PRO A 225 -13.06 -1.31 -16.41
C PRO A 225 -11.89 -0.36 -16.12
N GLN A 226 -11.52 -0.14 -14.86
CA GLN A 226 -10.36 0.66 -14.49
C GLN A 226 -9.04 0.07 -15.01
N SER A 227 -8.97 -1.26 -15.16
CA SER A 227 -7.81 -1.97 -15.74
C SER A 227 -7.89 -2.07 -17.26
N VAL A 228 -9.11 -2.19 -17.82
CA VAL A 228 -9.36 -2.29 -19.27
C VAL A 228 -9.22 -0.92 -19.95
N LEU A 229 -9.87 0.11 -19.43
CA LEU A 229 -10.01 1.42 -20.08
C LEU A 229 -8.82 2.37 -19.83
N GLY A 230 -7.97 2.09 -18.83
CA GLY A 230 -6.84 2.95 -18.50
C GLY A 230 -7.25 4.31 -17.93
N ALA A 231 -6.28 5.16 -17.59
CA ALA A 231 -6.52 6.49 -17.03
C ALA A 231 -6.81 7.57 -18.09
N ASP A 232 -6.26 7.41 -19.28
CA ASP A 232 -6.41 8.40 -20.36
C ASP A 232 -7.72 8.17 -21.13
N ARG A 233 -8.54 9.23 -21.22
CA ARG A 233 -9.82 9.21 -22.00
C ARG A 233 -9.61 8.99 -23.49
N ASN A 234 -8.44 9.35 -24.02
CA ASN A 234 -8.05 9.14 -25.42
C ASN A 234 -7.30 7.83 -25.66
N ASN A 235 -7.32 6.92 -24.73
CA ASN A 235 -6.64 5.63 -24.81
C ASN A 235 -7.10 4.85 -26.05
N ALA A 236 -6.12 4.24 -26.73
CA ALA A 236 -6.35 3.39 -27.91
C ALA A 236 -7.34 2.24 -27.65
N THR A 237 -7.37 1.71 -26.42
CA THR A 237 -8.33 0.67 -26.03
C THR A 237 -9.77 1.15 -26.12
N ARG A 238 -10.07 2.35 -25.62
CA ARG A 238 -11.44 2.93 -25.71
C ARG A 238 -11.87 3.12 -27.15
N GLN A 239 -10.98 3.58 -28.02
CA GLN A 239 -11.28 3.74 -29.44
C GLN A 239 -11.57 2.40 -30.11
N LYS A 240 -10.74 1.39 -29.82
CA LYS A 240 -10.95 0.03 -30.38
C LYS A 240 -12.20 -0.66 -29.87
N LEU A 241 -12.63 -0.42 -28.63
CA LEU A 241 -13.91 -0.93 -28.11
C LEU A 241 -15.11 -0.31 -28.84
N LYS A 242 -15.04 0.95 -29.29
CA LYS A 242 -16.07 1.57 -30.15
C LYS A 242 -16.13 0.92 -31.52
N GLU A 243 -15.01 0.42 -32.04
CA GLU A 243 -14.96 -0.29 -33.34
C GLU A 243 -15.73 -1.62 -33.35
N PHE A 244 -16.08 -2.19 -32.16
CA PHE A 244 -17.02 -3.31 -32.08
C PHE A 244 -18.48 -2.93 -32.35
N ASN A 245 -18.76 -1.63 -32.49
CA ASN A 245 -20.12 -1.10 -32.69
C ASN A 245 -21.13 -1.63 -31.66
N PRO A 246 -20.83 -1.47 -30.35
CA PRO A 246 -21.68 -2.04 -29.33
C PRO A 246 -23.07 -1.37 -29.28
N LEU A 247 -24.09 -2.18 -29.03
CA LEU A 247 -25.42 -1.68 -28.75
C LEU A 247 -25.43 -0.81 -27.48
N PHE A 248 -24.74 -1.31 -26.44
CA PHE A 248 -24.37 -0.61 -25.20
C PHE A 248 -23.27 -1.38 -24.45
N SER A 249 -22.72 -0.76 -23.42
CA SER A 249 -21.69 -1.39 -22.58
C SER A 249 -22.09 -1.40 -21.11
N LEU A 250 -21.84 -2.52 -20.45
CA LEU A 250 -22.06 -2.74 -19.02
C LEU A 250 -20.68 -2.81 -18.32
N LEU A 251 -20.43 -1.90 -17.39
CA LEU A 251 -19.15 -1.78 -16.68
C LEU A 251 -19.31 -2.34 -15.27
N TYR A 252 -18.73 -3.52 -15.01
CA TYR A 252 -18.78 -4.19 -13.72
C TYR A 252 -17.47 -4.05 -12.96
N SER A 253 -17.50 -3.45 -11.78
CA SER A 253 -16.33 -3.36 -10.87
C SER A 253 -16.74 -3.23 -9.41
N ALA A 254 -15.81 -3.48 -8.50
CA ALA A 254 -15.92 -3.08 -7.10
C ALA A 254 -15.45 -1.63 -6.87
N THR A 255 -14.64 -1.10 -7.79
CA THR A 255 -14.02 0.22 -7.67
C THR A 255 -13.96 0.88 -9.03
N HIS A 256 -14.88 1.79 -9.29
CA HIS A 256 -14.85 2.62 -10.49
C HIS A 256 -14.00 3.88 -10.25
N ARG A 257 -13.29 4.35 -11.28
CA ARG A 257 -12.71 5.69 -11.24
C ARG A 257 -13.81 6.72 -11.33
N LYS A 258 -13.70 7.82 -10.60
CA LYS A 258 -14.72 8.90 -10.61
C LYS A 258 -15.08 9.38 -12.02
N ASP A 259 -14.08 9.46 -12.89
CA ASP A 259 -14.25 9.91 -14.28
C ASP A 259 -14.83 8.83 -15.20
N ASP A 260 -14.96 7.59 -14.76
CA ASP A 260 -15.46 6.44 -15.51
C ASP A 260 -16.80 5.90 -14.96
N ILE A 261 -17.50 6.68 -14.15
CA ILE A 261 -18.85 6.38 -13.71
C ILE A 261 -19.82 6.95 -14.74
N TYR A 262 -20.48 6.06 -15.49
CA TYR A 262 -21.45 6.42 -16.52
C TYR A 262 -22.82 5.85 -16.16
N ASN A 263 -23.82 6.73 -16.01
CA ASN A 263 -25.22 6.32 -15.83
C ASN A 263 -25.34 5.13 -14.85
N GLN A 264 -24.83 5.28 -13.63
CA GLN A 264 -24.77 4.20 -12.64
C GLN A 264 -26.20 3.73 -12.32
N VAL A 265 -26.44 2.41 -12.41
CA VAL A 265 -27.76 1.81 -12.20
C VAL A 265 -27.83 0.88 -10.98
N TYR A 266 -26.67 0.45 -10.48
CA TYR A 266 -26.61 -0.41 -9.31
C TYR A 266 -25.35 -0.16 -8.49
N ARG A 267 -25.48 -0.20 -7.16
CA ARG A 267 -24.37 -0.09 -6.22
C ARG A 267 -24.55 -1.06 -5.06
N LEU A 268 -23.53 -1.89 -4.87
CA LEU A 268 -23.31 -2.72 -3.69
C LEU A 268 -21.85 -2.57 -3.30
N ASP A 269 -21.54 -1.55 -2.51
CA ASP A 269 -20.18 -1.23 -2.10
C ASP A 269 -19.71 -2.08 -0.89
N ALA A 270 -18.48 -1.82 -0.40
CA ALA A 270 -17.87 -2.57 0.69
C ALA A 270 -18.68 -2.50 2.00
N ILE A 271 -19.31 -1.34 2.29
CA ILE A 271 -20.12 -1.16 3.49
C ILE A 271 -21.39 -2.01 3.39
N ASP A 272 -22.09 -1.93 2.26
CA ASP A 272 -23.32 -2.71 2.04
C ASP A 272 -23.01 -4.21 2.09
N ALA A 273 -21.92 -4.63 1.45
CA ALA A 273 -21.54 -6.04 1.41
C ALA A 273 -21.21 -6.60 2.80
N LEU A 274 -20.51 -5.82 3.63
CA LEU A 274 -20.14 -6.23 5.00
C LEU A 274 -21.37 -6.21 5.93
N ASN A 275 -22.16 -5.14 5.89
CA ASN A 275 -23.34 -4.98 6.76
C ASN A 275 -24.43 -6.02 6.44
N LYS A 276 -24.56 -6.40 5.18
CA LYS A 276 -25.46 -7.47 4.73
C LYS A 276 -24.84 -8.87 4.85
N LYS A 277 -23.67 -9.00 5.47
CA LYS A 277 -22.95 -10.27 5.68
C LYS A 277 -22.76 -11.10 4.40
N LEU A 278 -22.53 -10.43 3.27
CA LEU A 278 -22.31 -11.07 1.97
C LEU A 278 -20.86 -11.49 1.74
N VAL A 279 -19.96 -10.99 2.56
CA VAL A 279 -18.51 -11.23 2.53
C VAL A 279 -18.01 -11.62 3.92
N LYS A 280 -16.77 -12.17 3.99
CA LYS A 280 -16.15 -12.51 5.26
C LYS A 280 -15.88 -11.27 6.11
N LYS A 281 -15.98 -11.43 7.42
CA LYS A 281 -15.47 -10.48 8.40
C LYS A 281 -13.93 -10.45 8.34
N ILE A 282 -13.35 -9.26 8.40
CA ILE A 282 -11.91 -9.08 8.39
C ILE A 282 -11.38 -9.07 9.82
N GLU A 283 -10.36 -9.87 10.06
CA GLU A 283 -9.55 -9.89 11.27
C GLU A 283 -8.10 -9.59 10.87
N VAL A 284 -7.42 -8.69 11.58
CA VAL A 284 -6.03 -8.34 11.31
C VAL A 284 -5.15 -8.80 12.47
N LEU A 285 -4.06 -9.46 12.13
CA LEU A 285 -3.01 -9.88 13.03
C LEU A 285 -1.75 -9.10 12.66
N GLY A 286 -1.51 -7.99 13.35
CA GLY A 286 -0.34 -7.15 13.19
C GLY A 286 0.87 -7.71 13.92
N VAL A 287 2.02 -7.70 13.27
CA VAL A 287 3.32 -8.05 13.86
C VAL A 287 4.10 -6.76 14.02
N LYS A 288 4.19 -6.26 15.26
CA LYS A 288 4.89 -5.02 15.59
C LYS A 288 6.13 -5.32 16.41
N GLN A 289 7.22 -4.69 16.03
CA GLN A 289 8.46 -4.73 16.79
C GLN A 289 8.47 -3.61 17.83
N GLN A 290 8.83 -3.92 19.06
CA GLN A 290 9.10 -2.97 20.14
C GLN A 290 10.58 -3.08 20.52
N GLY A 291 11.31 -1.96 20.45
CA GLY A 291 12.75 -1.86 20.70
C GLY A 291 13.51 -1.43 19.46
N SER A 292 14.62 -0.73 19.64
CA SER A 292 15.55 -0.35 18.58
C SER A 292 16.38 -1.58 18.16
N THR A 293 16.58 -1.77 16.85
CA THR A 293 16.95 -3.10 16.37
C THR A 293 18.14 -3.14 15.44
N ALA A 294 18.73 -2.06 14.97
CA ALA A 294 19.61 -2.21 13.84
C ALA A 294 21.07 -1.75 14.09
N THR A 295 22.00 -2.61 13.78
CA THR A 295 23.40 -2.26 13.47
C THR A 295 23.53 -1.68 12.08
N ASN A 296 22.62 -2.02 11.16
CA ASN A 296 22.47 -1.44 9.83
C ASN A 296 21.01 -1.10 9.61
N GLY A 297 20.72 0.16 9.32
CA GLY A 297 19.36 0.60 8.98
C GLY A 297 18.81 -0.19 7.80
N PHE A 298 17.53 -0.55 7.85
CA PHE A 298 16.89 -1.24 6.74
C PHE A 298 16.90 -0.35 5.49
N LEU A 299 17.44 -0.87 4.41
CA LEU A 299 17.41 -0.22 3.10
C LEU A 299 17.22 -1.28 2.03
N TYR A 300 16.20 -1.09 1.22
CA TYR A 300 15.89 -1.94 0.08
C TYR A 300 15.90 -1.13 -1.21
N LEU A 301 16.64 -1.59 -2.22
CA LEU A 301 16.60 -1.00 -3.55
C LEU A 301 15.58 -1.74 -4.43
N ASP A 302 14.41 -1.11 -4.68
CA ASP A 302 13.37 -1.69 -5.55
C ASP A 302 13.79 -1.66 -7.02
N LYS A 303 14.17 -0.48 -7.50
CA LYS A 303 14.66 -0.29 -8.89
C LYS A 303 15.29 1.08 -9.10
N ILE A 304 16.07 1.19 -10.16
CA ILE A 304 16.57 2.47 -10.67
C ILE A 304 15.69 2.95 -11.83
N VAL A 305 15.28 4.19 -11.74
CA VAL A 305 14.47 4.85 -12.78
C VAL A 305 15.40 5.71 -13.62
N PRO A 306 15.59 5.40 -14.92
CA PRO A 306 16.41 6.22 -15.80
C PRO A 306 15.89 7.66 -15.89
N GLY A 307 16.79 8.62 -15.85
CA GLY A 307 16.44 10.02 -16.06
C GLY A 307 15.83 10.26 -17.46
N LYS A 308 14.85 11.15 -17.55
CA LYS A 308 14.26 11.57 -18.82
C LYS A 308 14.90 12.89 -19.27
N ASN A 309 15.17 13.03 -20.57
CA ASN A 309 15.67 14.29 -21.17
C ASN A 309 17.00 14.82 -20.56
N GLY A 310 17.94 13.92 -20.24
CA GLY A 310 19.24 14.29 -19.71
C GLY A 310 19.29 14.55 -18.19
N THR A 311 18.22 14.24 -17.45
CA THR A 311 18.27 14.27 -15.98
C THR A 311 18.99 13.03 -15.43
N ALA A 312 19.58 13.16 -14.24
CA ALA A 312 20.24 12.05 -13.56
C ALA A 312 19.27 10.91 -13.24
N PRO A 313 19.73 9.65 -13.17
CA PRO A 313 18.90 8.52 -12.73
C PRO A 313 18.48 8.70 -11.28
N GLN A 314 17.33 8.12 -10.92
CA GLN A 314 16.81 8.12 -9.56
C GLN A 314 16.61 6.68 -9.07
N ALA A 315 16.86 6.44 -7.80
CA ALA A 315 16.64 5.15 -7.15
C ALA A 315 15.30 5.13 -6.41
N ARG A 316 14.54 4.08 -6.59
CA ARG A 316 13.36 3.81 -5.76
C ARG A 316 13.80 2.92 -4.61
N ILE A 317 13.82 3.48 -3.42
CA ILE A 317 14.29 2.81 -2.21
C ILE A 317 13.20 2.73 -1.16
N SER A 318 13.23 1.67 -0.34
CA SER A 318 12.42 1.54 0.87
C SER A 318 13.31 1.59 2.09
N PHE A 319 12.92 2.38 3.08
CA PHE A 319 13.67 2.57 4.32
C PHE A 319 12.72 2.89 5.47
N ASP A 320 13.22 2.76 6.69
CA ASP A 320 12.44 2.97 7.89
C ASP A 320 12.40 4.45 8.28
N VAL A 321 11.24 4.91 8.77
CA VAL A 321 11.05 6.28 9.30
C VAL A 321 10.43 6.17 10.69
N LYS A 322 10.98 6.95 11.61
CA LYS A 322 10.47 7.03 12.97
C LYS A 322 9.11 7.74 13.00
N THR A 323 8.20 7.21 13.78
CA THR A 323 6.91 7.84 14.11
C THR A 323 6.84 8.04 15.62
N SER A 324 5.84 8.78 16.10
CA SER A 324 5.68 9.06 17.53
C SER A 324 5.60 7.81 18.42
N SER A 325 5.26 6.64 17.87
CA SER A 325 5.06 5.40 18.64
C SER A 325 5.71 4.16 18.07
N SER A 326 6.27 4.23 16.86
CA SER A 326 6.82 3.06 16.14
C SER A 326 7.77 3.49 15.02
N THR A 327 8.33 2.51 14.31
CA THR A 327 9.05 2.72 13.05
C THR A 327 8.13 2.29 11.91
N LYS A 328 8.02 3.10 10.85
CA LYS A 328 7.23 2.80 9.65
C LYS A 328 8.17 2.73 8.45
N GLN A 329 8.01 1.70 7.65
CA GLN A 329 8.71 1.59 6.37
C GLN A 329 8.01 2.44 5.30
N ILE A 330 8.79 3.25 4.57
CA ILE A 330 8.31 4.04 3.44
C ILE A 330 9.13 3.76 2.20
N THR A 331 8.53 3.94 1.02
CA THR A 331 9.23 3.90 -0.26
C THR A 331 9.23 5.27 -0.91
N LYS A 332 10.39 5.68 -1.38
CA LYS A 332 10.60 6.99 -1.98
C LYS A 332 11.47 6.89 -3.24
N LEU A 333 11.18 7.73 -4.22
CA LEU A 333 12.06 7.93 -5.36
C LEU A 333 13.06 9.04 -5.01
N VAL A 334 14.36 8.74 -5.05
CA VAL A 334 15.42 9.58 -4.51
C VAL A 334 16.57 9.73 -5.51
N GLY A 335 17.30 10.84 -5.41
CA GLY A 335 18.50 11.11 -6.20
C GLY A 335 19.78 10.92 -5.39
N GLU A 336 20.92 11.16 -6.03
CA GLU A 336 22.22 11.27 -5.37
C GLU A 336 22.20 12.38 -4.32
N GLY A 337 22.92 12.23 -3.23
CA GLY A 337 22.94 13.12 -2.08
C GLY A 337 21.76 12.92 -1.11
N PHE A 338 20.83 11.98 -1.37
CA PHE A 338 19.73 11.72 -0.44
C PHE A 338 20.25 11.13 0.87
N ASN A 339 20.01 11.84 1.96
CA ASN A 339 20.42 11.45 3.32
C ASN A 339 19.26 10.72 4.01
N LEU A 340 19.44 9.42 4.27
CA LEU A 340 18.43 8.60 4.93
C LEU A 340 18.21 9.04 6.39
N PHE A 341 19.27 9.42 7.11
CA PHE A 341 19.16 9.87 8.49
C PHE A 341 18.20 11.06 8.63
N GLU A 342 18.40 12.11 7.82
CA GLU A 342 17.53 13.30 7.82
C GLU A 342 16.10 13.01 7.39
N ASN A 343 15.89 12.05 6.47
CA ASN A 343 14.59 11.70 5.94
C ASN A 343 13.87 10.59 6.71
N SER A 344 14.49 10.02 7.73
CA SER A 344 13.94 8.98 8.61
C SER A 344 13.42 9.49 9.95
N ASP A 345 13.36 10.80 10.12
CA ASP A 345 13.12 11.46 11.40
C ASP A 345 14.21 11.11 12.42
N GLU A 346 15.48 11.23 11.95
CA GLU A 346 16.71 11.00 12.70
C GLU A 346 16.81 9.62 13.36
N LEU A 347 16.46 8.56 12.62
CA LEU A 347 16.74 7.20 13.06
C LEU A 347 18.25 6.97 13.16
N GLU A 348 18.72 6.60 14.34
CA GLU A 348 20.13 6.40 14.65
C GLU A 348 20.81 5.37 13.74
N GLU A 349 20.06 4.41 13.24
CA GLU A 349 20.50 3.36 12.32
C GLU A 349 21.06 3.91 11.01
N TYR A 350 20.59 5.11 10.58
CA TYR A 350 21.07 5.76 9.34
C TYR A 350 22.07 6.88 9.57
N ARG A 351 22.54 7.08 10.80
CA ARG A 351 23.44 8.19 11.14
C ARG A 351 24.79 8.13 10.43
N HIS A 352 25.32 6.92 10.21
CA HIS A 352 26.67 6.74 9.72
C HIS A 352 26.70 6.42 8.21
N GLY A 353 26.77 7.49 7.40
CA GLY A 353 27.06 7.37 5.97
C GLY A 353 25.95 6.75 5.12
N TYR A 354 24.71 6.66 5.59
CA TYR A 354 23.54 6.26 4.79
C TYR A 354 23.08 7.42 3.89
N ILE A 355 23.99 7.92 3.10
CA ILE A 355 23.75 8.95 2.09
C ILE A 355 24.05 8.32 0.73
N ILE A 356 23.15 8.44 -0.21
CA ILE A 356 23.35 7.93 -1.57
C ILE A 356 24.43 8.76 -2.25
N ASP A 357 25.61 8.17 -2.41
CA ASP A 357 26.75 8.78 -3.07
C ASP A 357 26.63 8.71 -4.59
N ARG A 358 26.20 7.54 -5.11
CA ARG A 358 26.12 7.30 -6.55
C ARG A 358 24.94 6.40 -6.92
N ILE A 359 24.26 6.74 -8.02
CA ILE A 359 23.24 5.90 -8.64
C ILE A 359 23.73 5.49 -10.04
N ASP A 360 24.03 4.21 -10.24
CA ASP A 360 24.44 3.67 -11.53
C ASP A 360 23.25 3.07 -12.28
N GLY A 361 22.68 3.86 -13.17
CA GLY A 361 21.53 3.44 -13.98
C GLY A 361 21.88 2.44 -15.10
N VAL A 362 23.15 2.19 -15.37
CA VAL A 362 23.60 1.22 -16.38
C VAL A 362 23.78 -0.16 -15.78
N ASN A 363 24.43 -0.22 -14.62
CA ASN A 363 24.74 -1.47 -13.93
C ASN A 363 23.70 -1.84 -12.86
N GLY A 364 22.70 -0.96 -12.59
CA GLY A 364 21.58 -1.26 -11.71
C GLY A 364 21.94 -1.28 -10.23
N PHE A 365 22.81 -0.38 -9.75
CA PHE A 365 23.19 -0.32 -8.33
C PHE A 365 23.20 1.10 -7.77
N ILE A 366 23.05 1.20 -6.44
CA ILE A 366 23.37 2.40 -5.66
C ILE A 366 24.59 2.16 -4.79
N HIS A 367 25.37 3.20 -4.56
CA HIS A 367 26.50 3.20 -3.61
C HIS A 367 26.26 4.28 -2.57
N LEU A 368 26.49 3.96 -1.29
CA LEU A 368 26.34 4.86 -0.16
C LEU A 368 27.70 5.27 0.38
N LEU A 369 27.78 6.40 1.06
CA LEU A 369 29.02 6.91 1.67
C LEU A 369 29.62 6.00 2.75
N ASN A 370 28.84 5.03 3.27
CA ASN A 370 29.32 4.00 4.19
C ASN A 370 29.85 2.74 3.48
N ASP A 371 30.26 2.85 2.21
CA ASP A 371 30.72 1.76 1.35
C ASP A 371 29.70 0.64 1.10
N THR A 372 28.42 0.82 1.48
CA THR A 372 27.37 -0.13 1.14
C THR A 372 26.97 0.03 -0.32
N THR A 373 27.00 -1.07 -1.07
CA THR A 373 26.50 -1.12 -2.45
C THR A 373 25.29 -2.05 -2.49
N LEU A 374 24.20 -1.62 -3.13
CA LEU A 374 22.99 -2.39 -3.31
C LEU A 374 22.65 -2.45 -4.80
N THR A 375 22.39 -3.64 -5.29
CA THR A 375 21.79 -3.85 -6.63
C THR A 375 20.27 -3.90 -6.56
N GLU A 376 19.60 -3.73 -7.71
CA GLU A 376 18.13 -3.81 -7.77
C GLU A 376 17.63 -5.13 -7.18
N GLY A 377 16.73 -5.05 -6.22
CA GLY A 377 16.17 -6.18 -5.50
C GLY A 377 16.97 -6.61 -4.25
N GLU A 378 18.09 -5.96 -3.95
CA GLU A 378 18.88 -6.23 -2.72
C GLU A 378 18.47 -5.31 -1.57
N MET A 379 18.74 -5.81 -0.36
CA MET A 379 18.48 -5.10 0.89
C MET A 379 19.66 -5.22 1.88
N VAL A 380 19.76 -4.23 2.78
CA VAL A 380 20.66 -4.22 3.95
C VAL A 380 19.80 -4.19 5.20
N GLY A 381 20.27 -4.80 6.29
CA GLY A 381 19.52 -4.89 7.54
C GLY A 381 18.64 -6.13 7.63
N SER A 382 18.94 -7.17 6.88
CA SER A 382 18.14 -8.37 6.66
C SER A 382 17.88 -9.25 7.90
N VAL A 383 18.66 -9.16 8.93
CA VAL A 383 18.55 -10.08 10.10
C VAL A 383 17.24 -9.89 10.84
N ASN A 384 16.79 -8.65 11.01
CA ASN A 384 15.50 -8.36 11.64
C ASN A 384 14.32 -8.68 10.73
N GLU A 385 14.47 -8.49 9.44
CA GLU A 385 13.43 -8.81 8.48
C GLU A 385 13.19 -10.31 8.41
N GLU A 386 14.22 -11.13 8.38
CA GLU A 386 14.06 -12.59 8.43
C GLU A 386 13.29 -13.02 9.69
N LEU A 387 13.61 -12.44 10.85
CA LEU A 387 12.90 -12.72 12.09
C LEU A 387 11.42 -12.35 12.00
N ILE A 388 11.09 -11.17 11.48
CA ILE A 388 9.71 -10.73 11.28
C ILE A 388 9.00 -11.67 10.31
N ARG A 389 9.63 -12.03 9.17
CA ARG A 389 9.07 -12.99 8.20
C ARG A 389 8.83 -14.35 8.83
N ARG A 390 9.76 -14.83 9.65
CA ARG A 390 9.63 -16.09 10.40
C ARG A 390 8.42 -16.05 11.35
N ILE A 391 8.24 -14.95 12.06
CA ILE A 391 7.09 -14.77 12.95
C ILE A 391 5.79 -14.67 12.17
N GLN A 392 5.78 -13.93 11.06
CA GLN A 392 4.58 -13.85 10.20
C GLN A 392 4.17 -15.24 9.68
N ILE A 393 5.14 -16.05 9.23
CA ILE A 393 4.89 -17.42 8.78
C ILE A 393 4.35 -18.27 9.93
N ARG A 394 4.97 -18.22 11.11
CA ARG A 394 4.53 -18.93 12.31
C ARG A 394 3.11 -18.57 12.72
N GLU A 395 2.81 -17.28 12.80
CA GLU A 395 1.48 -16.79 13.18
C GLU A 395 0.42 -17.16 12.15
N THR A 396 0.78 -17.16 10.86
CA THR A 396 -0.12 -17.64 9.80
C THR A 396 -0.43 -19.13 9.98
N ILE A 397 0.58 -19.94 10.29
CA ILE A 397 0.40 -21.37 10.54
C ILE A 397 -0.49 -21.59 11.77
N ARG A 398 -0.27 -20.86 12.86
CA ARG A 398 -1.09 -20.94 14.08
C ARG A 398 -2.54 -20.56 13.79
N ALA A 399 -2.76 -19.41 13.17
CA ALA A 399 -4.10 -18.96 12.80
C ALA A 399 -4.81 -19.95 11.87
N HIS A 400 -4.07 -20.56 10.93
CA HIS A 400 -4.59 -21.61 10.07
C HIS A 400 -5.03 -22.84 10.87
N ILE A 401 -4.17 -23.38 11.71
CA ILE A 401 -4.45 -24.60 12.48
C ILE A 401 -5.62 -24.38 13.43
N GLU A 402 -5.67 -23.25 14.13
CA GLU A 402 -6.79 -22.90 15.01
C GLU A 402 -8.10 -22.79 14.22
N ARG A 403 -8.09 -22.15 13.07
CA ARG A 403 -9.25 -22.04 12.20
C ARG A 403 -9.67 -23.37 11.62
N GLU A 404 -8.74 -24.15 11.09
CA GLU A 404 -9.02 -25.47 10.51
C GLU A 404 -9.57 -26.44 11.55
N ARG A 405 -9.00 -26.48 12.75
CA ARG A 405 -9.51 -27.27 13.88
C ARG A 405 -10.97 -26.96 14.19
N SER A 406 -11.36 -25.69 14.15
CA SER A 406 -12.73 -25.25 14.42
C SER A 406 -13.71 -25.55 13.28
N LEU A 407 -13.23 -25.58 12.02
CA LEU A 407 -14.04 -25.71 10.82
C LEU A 407 -14.06 -27.14 10.24
N TYR A 408 -13.08 -27.97 10.58
CA TYR A 408 -13.01 -29.36 10.14
C TYR A 408 -14.26 -30.18 10.49
N PRO A 409 -14.81 -30.14 11.72
CA PRO A 409 -16.06 -30.83 12.06
C PRO A 409 -17.26 -30.35 11.25
N LYS A 410 -17.22 -29.12 10.71
CA LYS A 410 -18.26 -28.55 9.84
C LYS A 410 -18.06 -28.94 8.37
N GLY A 411 -17.07 -29.79 8.06
CA GLY A 411 -16.74 -30.17 6.70
C GLY A 411 -16.20 -29.01 5.84
N ILE A 412 -15.52 -28.04 6.43
CA ILE A 412 -14.96 -26.88 5.72
C ILE A 412 -13.44 -26.99 5.69
N LYS A 413 -12.88 -27.05 4.48
CA LYS A 413 -11.44 -26.98 4.24
C LYS A 413 -10.93 -25.58 4.44
N VAL A 414 -9.80 -25.40 5.12
CA VAL A 414 -9.12 -24.11 5.28
C VAL A 414 -7.92 -24.01 4.35
N LEU A 415 -7.75 -22.86 3.72
CA LEU A 415 -6.60 -22.51 2.91
C LEU A 415 -5.98 -21.21 3.41
N SER A 416 -4.63 -21.14 3.40
CA SER A 416 -3.87 -19.93 3.68
C SER A 416 -3.04 -19.51 2.46
N LEU A 417 -2.94 -18.22 2.22
CA LEU A 417 -2.25 -17.64 1.08
C LEU A 417 -1.08 -16.76 1.54
N PHE A 418 0.12 -17.06 1.04
CA PHE A 418 1.31 -16.24 1.21
C PHE A 418 1.62 -15.48 -0.08
N PHE A 419 1.70 -14.16 -0.02
CA PHE A 419 2.23 -13.33 -1.10
C PHE A 419 3.70 -13.05 -0.86
N ILE A 420 4.55 -13.46 -1.80
CA ILE A 420 6.00 -13.25 -1.76
C ILE A 420 6.46 -12.36 -2.92
N ASP A 421 7.63 -11.78 -2.79
CA ASP A 421 8.25 -10.87 -3.77
C ASP A 421 9.00 -11.62 -4.87
N HIS A 422 9.82 -12.62 -4.52
CA HIS A 422 10.66 -13.35 -5.44
C HIS A 422 10.43 -14.86 -5.34
N VAL A 423 10.41 -15.53 -6.51
CA VAL A 423 10.23 -16.98 -6.59
C VAL A 423 11.37 -17.73 -5.91
N GLU A 424 12.58 -17.17 -5.94
CA GLU A 424 13.78 -17.72 -5.31
C GLU A 424 13.59 -17.89 -3.78
N ASN A 425 12.79 -17.05 -3.15
CA ASN A 425 12.43 -17.18 -1.73
C ASN A 425 11.59 -18.45 -1.44
N TYR A 426 10.97 -19.03 -2.45
CA TYR A 426 10.23 -20.27 -2.32
C TYR A 426 10.98 -21.47 -2.93
N ARG A 427 11.62 -21.32 -4.11
CA ARG A 427 12.33 -22.39 -4.80
C ARG A 427 13.51 -21.88 -5.61
N ILE A 428 14.66 -22.53 -5.43
CA ILE A 428 15.93 -22.22 -6.11
C ILE A 428 16.23 -23.34 -7.10
N TYR A 429 16.65 -23.01 -8.32
CA TYR A 429 17.05 -23.92 -9.37
C TYR A 429 18.56 -23.84 -9.56
N GLU A 430 19.27 -24.96 -9.30
CA GLU A 430 20.72 -25.09 -9.46
C GLU A 430 21.05 -26.15 -10.50
N ALA A 431 22.30 -26.21 -10.96
CA ALA A 431 22.77 -27.19 -11.95
C ALA A 431 22.62 -28.66 -11.48
N GLY A 432 22.42 -28.91 -10.19
CA GLY A 432 22.27 -30.24 -9.59
C GLY A 432 20.85 -30.60 -9.14
N GLY A 433 19.84 -29.74 -9.39
CA GLY A 433 18.46 -30.00 -8.97
C GLY A 433 17.75 -28.79 -8.43
N THR A 434 16.66 -29.01 -7.69
CA THR A 434 15.88 -27.95 -7.06
C THR A 434 16.03 -28.00 -5.55
N LYS A 435 16.19 -26.82 -4.91
CA LYS A 435 16.18 -26.66 -3.46
C LYS A 435 15.02 -25.79 -3.03
N HIS A 436 14.63 -25.89 -1.76
CA HIS A 436 13.71 -24.92 -1.15
C HIS A 436 14.41 -23.56 -1.06
N GLY A 437 13.63 -22.49 -1.21
CA GLY A 437 14.07 -21.14 -0.87
C GLY A 437 13.77 -20.84 0.59
N LEU A 438 14.30 -19.73 1.08
CA LEU A 438 14.25 -19.32 2.49
C LEU A 438 12.85 -19.42 3.12
N PHE A 439 11.81 -18.93 2.43
CA PHE A 439 10.45 -18.94 3.01
C PHE A 439 9.83 -20.35 3.05
N ALA A 440 10.19 -21.22 2.14
CA ALA A 440 9.75 -22.62 2.19
C ALA A 440 10.45 -23.38 3.33
N GLU A 441 11.75 -23.16 3.54
CA GLU A 441 12.50 -23.74 4.66
C GLU A 441 11.96 -23.26 6.02
N ILE A 442 11.79 -21.92 6.18
CA ILE A 442 11.18 -21.34 7.38
C ILE A 442 9.79 -21.93 7.62
N PHE A 443 8.98 -22.06 6.55
CA PHE A 443 7.63 -22.61 6.67
C PHE A 443 7.64 -24.04 7.23
N GLU A 444 8.47 -24.93 6.69
CA GLU A 444 8.53 -26.34 7.15
C GLU A 444 9.01 -26.43 8.60
N GLU A 445 10.05 -25.66 8.97
CA GLU A 445 10.54 -25.58 10.34
C GLU A 445 9.44 -25.11 11.33
N GLU A 446 8.80 -23.99 11.01
CA GLU A 446 7.78 -23.42 11.88
C GLU A 446 6.49 -24.25 11.91
N TYR A 447 6.15 -24.94 10.80
CA TYR A 447 5.02 -25.85 10.79
C TYR A 447 5.25 -27.02 11.76
N ILE A 448 6.42 -27.68 11.71
CA ILE A 448 6.78 -28.77 12.63
C ILE A 448 6.71 -28.28 14.07
N ARG A 449 7.29 -27.08 14.34
CA ARG A 449 7.28 -26.48 15.69
C ARG A 449 5.87 -26.21 16.20
N VAL A 450 5.02 -25.57 15.40
CA VAL A 450 3.64 -25.25 15.80
C VAL A 450 2.83 -26.53 16.04
N MET A 451 3.03 -27.57 15.22
CA MET A 451 2.37 -28.87 15.43
C MET A 451 2.81 -29.55 16.71
N GLN A 452 4.07 -29.42 17.12
CA GLN A 452 4.58 -29.95 18.39
C GLN A 452 4.04 -29.17 19.61
N GLU A 453 3.84 -27.87 19.48
CA GLU A 453 3.27 -27.00 20.52
C GLU A 453 1.76 -27.20 20.71
N MET A 454 1.08 -27.82 19.74
CA MET A 454 -0.37 -28.03 19.80
C MET A 454 -0.75 -29.04 20.87
N GLN A 455 -1.59 -28.61 21.82
CA GLN A 455 -2.16 -29.52 22.84
C GLN A 455 -3.47 -30.13 22.33
N PRO A 456 -3.53 -31.43 22.07
CA PRO A 456 -4.73 -32.09 21.60
C PRO A 456 -5.76 -32.28 22.71
N THR A 457 -7.04 -32.11 22.37
CA THR A 457 -8.17 -32.49 23.22
C THR A 457 -8.85 -33.74 22.64
N PHE A 458 -9.67 -34.44 23.43
CA PHE A 458 -10.41 -35.63 22.97
C PHE A 458 -11.32 -35.34 21.76
N ALA A 459 -11.79 -34.11 21.61
CA ALA A 459 -12.62 -33.70 20.46
C ALA A 459 -11.85 -33.61 19.14
N ASP A 460 -10.52 -33.62 19.19
CA ASP A 460 -9.65 -33.41 18.03
C ASP A 460 -9.18 -34.68 17.33
N GLU A 461 -9.55 -35.87 17.80
CA GLU A 461 -8.97 -37.11 17.32
C GLU A 461 -9.07 -37.29 15.79
N GLN A 462 -10.24 -36.97 15.20
CA GLN A 462 -10.42 -37.06 13.74
C GLN A 462 -9.59 -36.01 12.99
N TYR A 463 -9.53 -34.81 13.50
CA TYR A 463 -8.72 -33.74 12.94
C TYR A 463 -7.21 -34.08 13.01
N LEU A 464 -6.74 -34.59 14.12
CA LEU A 464 -5.36 -35.01 14.31
C LEU A 464 -4.97 -36.12 13.34
N ARG A 465 -5.84 -37.13 13.14
CA ARG A 465 -5.64 -38.18 12.14
C ARG A 465 -5.54 -37.60 10.72
N TYR A 466 -6.40 -36.62 10.40
CA TYR A 466 -6.36 -35.92 9.12
C TYR A 466 -5.02 -35.22 8.91
N VAL A 467 -4.60 -34.38 9.86
CA VAL A 467 -3.36 -33.58 9.73
C VAL A 467 -2.12 -34.49 9.74
N SER A 468 -2.08 -35.49 10.61
CA SER A 468 -0.94 -36.44 10.70
C SER A 468 -0.82 -37.35 9.47
N SER A 469 -1.85 -37.48 8.63
CA SER A 469 -1.82 -38.21 7.38
C SER A 469 -1.13 -37.46 6.26
N ILE A 470 -0.81 -36.19 6.45
CA ILE A 470 -0.24 -35.28 5.42
C ILE A 470 1.23 -34.99 5.76
N ASP A 471 2.12 -35.32 4.84
CA ASP A 471 3.54 -34.96 4.90
C ASP A 471 3.73 -33.44 4.82
N VAL A 472 4.66 -32.89 5.62
CA VAL A 472 4.92 -31.44 5.68
C VAL A 472 5.17 -30.84 4.31
N GLY A 473 6.04 -31.45 3.51
CA GLY A 473 6.36 -30.98 2.16
C GLY A 473 5.19 -31.05 1.17
N LYS A 474 4.07 -31.70 1.52
CA LYS A 474 2.84 -31.74 0.72
C LYS A 474 1.77 -30.77 1.20
N THR A 475 1.95 -30.16 2.37
CA THR A 475 0.97 -29.20 2.93
C THR A 475 1.01 -27.87 2.22
N HIS A 476 2.13 -27.54 1.56
CA HIS A 476 2.30 -26.27 0.87
C HIS A 476 2.68 -26.44 -0.60
N GLN A 477 2.30 -25.49 -1.43
CA GLN A 477 2.63 -25.48 -2.84
C GLN A 477 2.83 -24.04 -3.35
N GLY A 478 3.83 -23.89 -4.25
CA GLY A 478 4.07 -22.64 -4.97
C GLY A 478 3.25 -22.57 -6.25
N TYR A 479 2.64 -21.41 -6.48
CA TYR A 479 1.89 -21.07 -7.69
C TYR A 479 2.53 -19.86 -8.37
N PHE A 480 3.41 -20.15 -9.32
CA PHE A 480 4.21 -19.17 -10.02
C PHE A 480 4.20 -19.42 -11.52
N SER A 481 4.53 -18.40 -12.28
CA SER A 481 4.79 -18.51 -13.71
C SER A 481 5.87 -19.55 -13.99
N ARG A 482 5.80 -20.22 -15.15
CA ARG A 482 6.77 -21.23 -15.54
C ARG A 482 7.48 -20.86 -16.85
N ASP A 483 8.75 -21.17 -16.93
CA ASP A 483 9.52 -21.07 -18.17
C ASP A 483 9.21 -22.26 -19.11
N LYS A 484 9.77 -22.24 -20.31
CA LYS A 484 9.62 -23.34 -21.30
C LYS A 484 10.18 -24.69 -20.81
N LYS A 485 10.98 -24.70 -19.75
CA LYS A 485 11.53 -25.90 -19.10
C LYS A 485 10.67 -26.38 -17.94
N GLY A 486 9.61 -25.61 -17.59
CA GLY A 486 8.72 -25.92 -16.48
C GLY A 486 9.18 -25.39 -15.12
N ASN A 487 10.28 -24.64 -15.04
CA ASN A 487 10.77 -24.01 -13.81
C ASN A 487 9.93 -22.80 -13.44
N PHE A 488 9.75 -22.56 -12.15
CA PHE A 488 9.12 -21.34 -11.66
C PHE A 488 10.00 -20.11 -11.92
N VAL A 489 9.38 -19.04 -12.39
CA VAL A 489 10.06 -17.78 -12.70
C VAL A 489 9.26 -16.60 -12.17
N ASN A 490 9.96 -15.50 -11.88
CA ASN A 490 9.31 -14.22 -11.58
C ASN A 490 8.54 -13.72 -12.78
N SER A 491 7.31 -13.26 -12.60
CA SER A 491 6.53 -12.67 -13.69
C SER A 491 7.21 -11.41 -14.19
N LYS A 492 7.88 -11.47 -15.31
CA LYS A 492 8.40 -10.29 -15.99
C LYS A 492 7.25 -9.62 -16.74
N VAL A 493 6.93 -8.39 -16.38
CA VAL A 493 6.14 -7.49 -17.24
C VAL A 493 7.09 -6.94 -18.31
N GLU A 494 7.47 -7.77 -19.25
CA GLU A 494 8.18 -7.29 -20.45
C GLU A 494 7.18 -6.52 -21.33
N ARG A 495 7.43 -5.23 -21.53
CA ARG A 495 6.71 -4.42 -22.49
C ARG A 495 6.96 -5.01 -23.89
N GLY A 496 6.02 -5.81 -24.40
CA GLY A 496 5.98 -6.23 -25.80
C GLY A 496 6.00 -7.73 -26.12
N THR A 497 6.07 -8.64 -25.14
CA THR A 497 5.96 -10.10 -25.39
C THR A 497 4.67 -10.65 -24.83
N THR A 498 3.90 -11.31 -25.66
CA THR A 498 2.54 -11.81 -25.41
C THR A 498 2.49 -13.27 -24.94
N ASP A 499 3.58 -13.92 -24.60
CA ASP A 499 3.60 -15.36 -24.36
C ASP A 499 3.79 -15.74 -22.88
N SER A 500 2.73 -16.10 -22.26
CA SER A 500 2.30 -17.44 -21.82
C SER A 500 2.98 -18.05 -20.59
N ALA A 501 3.94 -17.42 -19.91
CA ALA A 501 4.48 -17.97 -18.65
C ALA A 501 3.42 -18.03 -17.53
N ASP A 502 2.46 -17.07 -17.54
CA ASP A 502 1.40 -17.00 -16.53
C ASP A 502 0.24 -17.98 -16.77
N VAL A 503 0.05 -18.46 -17.99
CA VAL A 503 -1.08 -19.37 -18.36
C VAL A 503 -0.97 -20.72 -17.67
N ASP A 504 0.23 -21.30 -17.56
CA ASP A 504 0.43 -22.63 -17.01
C ASP A 504 0.20 -22.67 -15.50
N ALA A 505 0.70 -21.66 -14.75
CA ALA A 505 0.46 -21.57 -13.32
C ALA A 505 -1.01 -21.36 -13.01
N TYR A 506 -1.67 -20.47 -13.75
CA TYR A 506 -3.08 -20.19 -13.61
C TYR A 506 -3.96 -21.39 -13.95
N THR A 507 -3.66 -22.09 -15.05
CA THR A 507 -4.37 -23.31 -15.46
C THR A 507 -4.31 -24.39 -14.38
N LEU A 508 -3.16 -24.54 -13.71
CA LEU A 508 -2.98 -25.49 -12.62
C LEU A 508 -3.89 -25.17 -11.43
N ILE A 509 -3.92 -23.90 -10.99
CA ILE A 509 -4.76 -23.45 -9.87
C ILE A 509 -6.25 -23.57 -10.18
N MET A 510 -6.64 -23.25 -11.41
CA MET A 510 -8.06 -23.26 -11.79
C MET A 510 -8.57 -24.67 -12.06
N LYS A 511 -7.75 -25.58 -12.61
CA LYS A 511 -8.10 -26.98 -12.77
C LYS A 511 -8.23 -27.71 -11.44
N ASP A 512 -7.38 -27.36 -10.45
CA ASP A 512 -7.32 -28.03 -9.16
C ASP A 512 -8.20 -27.35 -8.08
N LYS A 513 -9.02 -26.35 -8.46
CA LYS A 513 -9.86 -25.60 -7.49
C LYS A 513 -10.75 -26.51 -6.64
N GLU A 514 -11.36 -27.52 -7.24
CA GLU A 514 -12.20 -28.48 -6.55
C GLU A 514 -11.38 -29.44 -5.67
N ALA A 515 -10.20 -29.85 -6.11
CA ALA A 515 -9.29 -30.67 -5.33
C ALA A 515 -8.80 -29.92 -4.08
N LEU A 516 -8.46 -28.62 -4.21
CA LEU A 516 -8.07 -27.77 -3.08
C LEU A 516 -9.17 -27.62 -2.02
N LEU A 517 -10.43 -27.79 -2.39
CA LEU A 517 -11.56 -27.73 -1.46
C LEU A 517 -11.87 -29.06 -0.77
N SER A 518 -11.29 -30.18 -1.24
CA SER A 518 -11.55 -31.50 -0.70
C SER A 518 -10.79 -31.78 0.59
N LEU A 519 -11.45 -32.39 1.58
CA LEU A 519 -10.85 -32.93 2.80
C LEU A 519 -10.38 -34.39 2.63
N ASP A 520 -10.72 -35.07 1.52
CA ASP A 520 -10.25 -36.43 1.23
C ASP A 520 -8.79 -36.37 0.75
N THR A 521 -7.85 -36.80 1.60
CA THR A 521 -6.40 -36.75 1.34
C THR A 521 -5.94 -37.64 0.22
N ARG A 522 -6.79 -38.56 -0.29
CA ARG A 522 -6.52 -39.45 -1.44
C ARG A 522 -6.69 -38.74 -2.78
N VAL A 523 -7.42 -37.62 -2.78
CA VAL A 523 -7.57 -36.80 -4.00
C VAL A 523 -6.26 -36.05 -4.25
N LYS A 524 -5.71 -36.17 -5.46
CA LYS A 524 -4.46 -35.47 -5.81
C LYS A 524 -4.64 -33.94 -5.68
N GLY A 525 -3.75 -33.29 -4.93
CA GLY A 525 -3.80 -31.85 -4.67
C GLY A 525 -4.60 -31.43 -3.42
N SER A 526 -5.42 -32.34 -2.85
CA SER A 526 -6.20 -32.02 -1.64
C SER A 526 -5.37 -31.88 -0.37
N GLN A 527 -4.13 -32.37 -0.36
CA GLN A 527 -3.21 -32.27 0.78
C GLN A 527 -2.68 -30.85 0.95
N VAL A 528 -2.74 -30.01 -0.10
CA VAL A 528 -2.29 -28.63 -0.05
C VAL A 528 -3.24 -27.81 0.83
N ARG A 529 -2.68 -27.08 1.77
CA ARG A 529 -3.37 -26.20 2.74
C ARG A 529 -2.81 -24.78 2.71
N PHE A 530 -1.56 -24.63 2.29
CA PHE A 530 -0.86 -23.36 2.20
C PHE A 530 -0.37 -23.10 0.78
N LEU A 531 -0.62 -21.91 0.28
CA LEU A 531 -0.35 -21.49 -1.07
C LEU A 531 0.65 -20.34 -1.07
N PHE A 532 1.79 -20.50 -1.76
CA PHE A 532 2.74 -19.42 -1.97
C PHE A 532 2.57 -18.88 -3.39
N SER A 533 2.46 -17.57 -3.51
CA SER A 533 2.25 -16.93 -4.81
C SER A 533 3.00 -15.61 -4.94
N HIS A 534 3.38 -15.32 -6.16
CA HIS A 534 3.88 -14.01 -6.58
C HIS A 534 2.76 -13.21 -7.27
N SER A 535 3.08 -12.46 -8.29
CA SER A 535 2.14 -11.65 -9.07
C SER A 535 1.08 -12.45 -9.84
N ALA A 536 1.31 -13.73 -10.11
CA ALA A 536 0.41 -14.57 -10.94
C ALA A 536 -1.02 -14.70 -10.38
N LEU A 537 -1.20 -14.56 -9.06
CA LEU A 537 -2.53 -14.52 -8.44
C LEU A 537 -3.12 -13.11 -8.32
N LYS A 538 -2.48 -12.09 -8.91
CA LYS A 538 -2.97 -10.70 -8.78
C LYS A 538 -4.36 -10.47 -9.35
N GLU A 539 -4.75 -11.27 -10.35
CA GLU A 539 -6.03 -11.08 -11.04
C GLU A 539 -6.71 -12.42 -11.31
N GLY A 540 -8.02 -12.49 -11.08
CA GLY A 540 -8.87 -13.60 -11.53
C GLY A 540 -8.96 -14.84 -10.64
N TRP A 541 -8.08 -15.07 -9.65
CA TRP A 541 -8.21 -16.20 -8.73
C TRP A 541 -8.98 -15.81 -7.48
N ASP A 542 -9.96 -16.62 -7.15
CA ASP A 542 -10.74 -16.50 -5.94
C ASP A 542 -11.14 -17.92 -5.46
N ASN A 543 -10.75 -18.24 -4.26
CA ASN A 543 -11.19 -19.47 -3.63
C ASN A 543 -12.01 -19.11 -2.38
N PRO A 544 -13.24 -19.64 -2.23
CA PRO A 544 -14.10 -19.28 -1.10
C PRO A 544 -13.51 -19.70 0.24
N ASN A 545 -12.65 -20.70 0.27
CA ASN A 545 -12.11 -21.26 1.50
C ASN A 545 -10.72 -20.73 1.88
N VAL A 546 -10.33 -19.56 1.35
CA VAL A 546 -9.18 -18.79 1.87
C VAL A 546 -9.60 -18.08 3.15
N PHE A 547 -8.90 -18.37 4.25
CA PHE A 547 -9.18 -17.81 5.57
C PHE A 547 -8.01 -16.99 6.13
N GLN A 548 -6.79 -17.20 5.65
CA GLN A 548 -5.63 -16.42 6.04
C GLN A 548 -4.92 -15.87 4.80
N ILE A 549 -4.48 -14.62 4.88
CA ILE A 549 -3.61 -13.99 3.89
C ILE A 549 -2.43 -13.38 4.62
N CYS A 550 -1.23 -13.77 4.23
CA CYS A 550 0.02 -13.24 4.75
C CYS A 550 0.82 -12.59 3.61
N THR A 551 1.22 -11.35 3.79
CA THR A 551 2.04 -10.62 2.83
C THR A 551 3.49 -10.59 3.32
N LEU A 552 4.36 -11.39 2.69
CA LEU A 552 5.80 -11.49 2.98
C LEU A 552 6.65 -10.60 2.06
N LYS A 553 6.04 -9.75 1.27
CA LYS A 553 6.70 -8.79 0.39
C LYS A 553 6.63 -7.38 0.98
N ASN A 554 7.58 -6.52 0.62
CA ASN A 554 7.49 -5.10 0.90
C ASN A 554 6.44 -4.47 -0.01
N SER A 555 5.29 -4.05 0.54
CA SER A 555 4.21 -3.48 -0.27
C SER A 555 4.14 -1.97 -0.12
N ASP A 556 4.56 -1.26 -1.18
CA ASP A 556 4.57 0.20 -1.24
C ASP A 556 3.35 0.83 -1.89
N ASN A 557 2.32 0.07 -2.20
CA ASN A 557 1.17 0.55 -2.95
C ASN A 557 -0.11 0.31 -2.16
N GLU A 558 -0.62 1.38 -1.55
CA GLU A 558 -1.88 1.40 -0.81
C GLU A 558 -3.05 0.79 -1.61
N ASN A 559 -3.14 1.06 -2.90
CA ASN A 559 -4.19 0.52 -3.80
C ASN A 559 -4.15 -1.02 -4.00
N LYS A 560 -3.12 -1.71 -3.50
CA LYS A 560 -2.99 -3.18 -3.64
C LYS A 560 -3.57 -3.94 -2.44
N LYS A 561 -3.65 -3.34 -1.26
CA LYS A 561 -4.11 -4.01 -0.04
C LYS A 561 -5.54 -4.52 -0.20
N ARG A 562 -6.46 -3.66 -0.66
CA ARG A 562 -7.87 -4.04 -0.86
C ARG A 562 -8.03 -5.16 -1.90
N GLN A 563 -7.25 -5.14 -2.99
CA GLN A 563 -7.29 -6.19 -4.01
C GLN A 563 -6.76 -7.53 -3.49
N GLU A 564 -5.72 -7.52 -2.65
CA GLU A 564 -5.18 -8.72 -2.02
C GLU A 564 -6.16 -9.30 -0.99
N VAL A 565 -6.71 -8.46 -0.12
CA VAL A 565 -7.76 -8.82 0.85
C VAL A 565 -9.00 -9.36 0.14
N GLY A 566 -9.41 -8.74 -0.95
CA GLY A 566 -10.58 -9.12 -1.74
C GLY A 566 -10.61 -10.59 -2.19
N ARG A 567 -9.44 -11.22 -2.35
CA ARG A 567 -9.31 -12.63 -2.76
C ARG A 567 -9.79 -13.63 -1.70
N GLY A 568 -9.78 -13.23 -0.43
CA GLY A 568 -10.29 -14.05 0.67
C GLY A 568 -11.69 -13.69 1.13
N MET A 569 -12.32 -12.64 0.56
CA MET A 569 -13.59 -12.09 1.06
C MET A 569 -14.81 -12.99 0.84
N ARG A 570 -14.77 -13.93 -0.10
CA ARG A 570 -15.91 -14.80 -0.37
C ARG A 570 -16.30 -15.64 0.83
N LEU A 571 -17.60 -15.77 1.08
CA LEU A 571 -18.12 -16.73 2.07
C LEU A 571 -17.72 -18.16 1.70
N CYS A 572 -17.31 -18.94 2.69
CA CYS A 572 -16.81 -20.29 2.49
C CYS A 572 -17.89 -21.30 2.09
N VAL A 573 -17.43 -22.46 1.59
CA VAL A 573 -18.30 -23.58 1.25
C VAL A 573 -17.85 -24.85 2.01
N ASN A 574 -18.82 -25.71 2.32
CA ASN A 574 -18.56 -27.03 2.91
C ASN A 574 -18.26 -28.11 1.85
N GLN A 575 -18.05 -29.38 2.29
CA GLN A 575 -17.79 -30.52 1.39
C GLN A 575 -18.98 -30.86 0.48
N GLN A 576 -20.20 -30.41 0.79
CA GLN A 576 -21.41 -30.54 -0.02
C GLN A 576 -21.51 -29.43 -1.09
N GLY A 577 -20.56 -28.49 -1.14
CA GLY A 577 -20.56 -27.35 -2.06
C GLY A 577 -21.55 -26.26 -1.66
N GLU A 578 -22.04 -26.25 -0.41
CA GLU A 578 -23.03 -25.31 0.10
C GLU A 578 -22.33 -24.08 0.71
N ARG A 579 -22.76 -22.89 0.25
CA ARG A 579 -22.28 -21.61 0.75
C ARG A 579 -22.75 -21.41 2.18
N GLN A 580 -21.83 -21.05 3.07
CA GLN A 580 -22.07 -20.80 4.49
C GLN A 580 -22.52 -19.36 4.72
N ASP A 581 -23.71 -19.05 4.24
CA ASP A 581 -24.33 -17.71 4.30
C ASP A 581 -25.30 -17.54 5.49
N GLU A 582 -25.96 -16.38 5.57
CA GLU A 582 -26.90 -16.06 6.63
C GLU A 582 -28.15 -16.97 6.63
N ASP A 583 -28.60 -17.45 5.45
CA ASP A 583 -29.73 -18.38 5.36
C ASP A 583 -29.42 -19.71 6.08
N LEU A 584 -28.15 -20.16 6.03
CA LEU A 584 -27.73 -21.41 6.65
C LEU A 584 -27.27 -21.23 8.11
N LEU A 585 -26.57 -20.17 8.42
CA LEU A 585 -25.88 -19.93 9.70
C LEU A 585 -26.56 -18.90 10.60
N GLY A 586 -27.51 -18.12 10.08
CA GLY A 586 -28.17 -17.04 10.82
C GLY A 586 -27.15 -16.01 11.35
N SER A 587 -27.22 -15.71 12.64
CA SER A 587 -26.29 -14.77 13.30
C SER A 587 -24.85 -15.27 13.35
N ALA A 588 -24.59 -16.58 13.22
CA ALA A 588 -23.27 -17.20 13.31
C ALA A 588 -22.43 -17.11 12.01
N VAL A 589 -22.88 -16.37 11.01
CA VAL A 589 -22.12 -16.18 9.74
C VAL A 589 -20.71 -15.72 10.01
N PHE A 590 -20.52 -14.72 10.86
CA PHE A 590 -19.22 -14.13 11.18
C PHE A 590 -18.37 -14.93 12.17
N ASP A 591 -18.95 -15.97 12.81
CA ASP A 591 -18.15 -16.92 13.59
C ASP A 591 -17.45 -17.94 12.69
N THR A 592 -18.08 -18.25 11.56
CA THR A 592 -17.54 -19.18 10.55
C THR A 592 -16.72 -18.46 9.50
N ASN A 593 -17.17 -17.32 9.00
CA ASN A 593 -16.58 -16.59 7.90
C ASN A 593 -15.71 -15.43 8.38
N ILE A 594 -14.48 -15.75 8.80
CA ILE A 594 -13.47 -14.75 9.19
C ILE A 594 -12.28 -14.89 8.26
N LEU A 595 -11.82 -13.78 7.71
CA LEU A 595 -10.59 -13.66 6.96
C LEU A 595 -9.54 -12.98 7.84
N THR A 596 -8.49 -13.71 8.20
CA THR A 596 -7.39 -13.18 9.00
C THR A 596 -6.26 -12.69 8.08
N ILE A 597 -5.88 -11.43 8.21
CA ILE A 597 -4.77 -10.81 7.48
C ILE A 597 -3.57 -10.71 8.41
N ILE A 598 -2.45 -11.32 8.01
CA ILE A 598 -1.20 -11.25 8.76
C ILE A 598 -0.31 -10.18 8.10
N ALA A 599 -0.16 -9.04 8.80
CA ALA A 599 0.55 -7.88 8.31
C ALA A 599 1.95 -7.77 8.92
N SER A 600 2.90 -7.16 8.17
CA SER A 600 4.25 -6.83 8.65
C SER A 600 4.33 -5.49 9.39
N GLU A 601 3.23 -4.80 9.48
CA GLU A 601 3.05 -3.52 10.15
C GLU A 601 2.15 -3.69 11.38
N SER A 602 2.04 -2.66 12.21
CA SER A 602 1.14 -2.71 13.35
C SER A 602 -0.32 -2.91 12.89
N TYR A 603 -1.13 -3.49 13.78
CA TYR A 603 -2.56 -3.60 13.55
C TYR A 603 -3.20 -2.23 13.24
N GLU A 604 -2.78 -1.18 13.94
CA GLU A 604 -3.30 0.17 13.79
C GLU A 604 -2.98 0.76 12.42
N ASP A 605 -1.73 0.62 11.96
CA ASP A 605 -1.28 1.16 10.67
C ASP A 605 -1.95 0.43 9.50
N PHE A 606 -2.03 -0.90 9.55
CA PHE A 606 -2.72 -1.69 8.53
C PHE A 606 -4.21 -1.35 8.46
N SER A 607 -4.85 -1.28 9.63
CA SER A 607 -6.28 -0.98 9.74
C SER A 607 -6.61 0.40 9.20
N LYS A 608 -5.79 1.40 9.54
CA LYS A 608 -5.95 2.76 9.03
C LYS A 608 -5.80 2.80 7.50
N GLY A 609 -4.76 2.17 6.95
CA GLY A 609 -4.56 2.12 5.49
C GLY A 609 -5.73 1.45 4.76
N LEU A 610 -6.23 0.30 5.24
CA LEU A 610 -7.38 -0.38 4.66
C LEU A 610 -8.66 0.46 4.75
N GLN A 611 -8.88 1.14 5.89
CA GLN A 611 -10.04 2.00 6.10
C GLN A 611 -10.01 3.24 5.22
N ASP A 612 -8.84 3.85 5.01
CA ASP A 612 -8.66 4.98 4.09
C ASP A 612 -8.96 4.57 2.64
N GLU A 613 -8.52 3.38 2.20
CA GLU A 613 -8.87 2.85 0.87
C GLU A 613 -10.38 2.62 0.70
N ILE A 614 -11.04 2.04 1.72
CA ILE A 614 -12.50 1.86 1.71
C ILE A 614 -13.18 3.23 1.67
N ALA A 615 -12.72 4.19 2.49
CA ALA A 615 -13.27 5.54 2.54
C ALA A 615 -13.14 6.30 1.21
N GLN A 616 -12.03 6.14 0.50
CA GLN A 616 -11.85 6.72 -0.84
C GLN A 616 -12.81 6.11 -1.86
N ALA A 617 -13.03 4.80 -1.81
CA ALA A 617 -13.94 4.10 -2.72
C ALA A 617 -15.40 4.53 -2.56
N ILE A 618 -15.83 4.88 -1.34
CA ILE A 618 -17.21 5.32 -1.05
C ILE A 618 -17.41 6.83 -1.14
N SER A 619 -16.46 7.56 -1.69
CA SER A 619 -16.51 9.04 -1.81
C SER A 619 -17.65 9.58 -2.66
N THR A 620 -18.36 8.72 -3.40
CA THR A 620 -19.55 9.07 -4.21
C THR A 620 -20.87 9.05 -3.44
N ARG A 621 -20.88 8.62 -2.17
CA ARG A 621 -22.10 8.66 -1.35
C ARG A 621 -22.50 10.11 -0.98
N PRO A 622 -23.81 10.42 -0.80
CA PRO A 622 -24.23 11.71 -0.26
C PRO A 622 -23.53 12.03 1.06
N ILE A 623 -23.11 13.27 1.20
CA ILE A 623 -22.24 13.72 2.30
C ILE A 623 -23.05 14.36 3.42
N ILE A 624 -24.19 14.94 3.07
CA ILE A 624 -25.07 15.68 3.98
C ILE A 624 -26.50 15.19 3.86
N VAL A 625 -27.19 15.14 4.99
CA VAL A 625 -28.63 14.93 5.06
C VAL A 625 -29.30 16.25 4.76
N THR A 626 -30.01 16.33 3.65
CA THR A 626 -30.85 17.46 3.26
C THR A 626 -32.23 16.94 2.85
N ALA A 627 -33.21 17.81 2.74
CA ALA A 627 -34.52 17.45 2.23
C ALA A 627 -34.45 16.79 0.82
N ASN A 628 -33.52 17.26 -0.03
CA ASN A 628 -33.31 16.69 -1.37
C ASN A 628 -32.92 15.20 -1.35
N LEU A 629 -32.39 14.70 -0.24
CA LEU A 629 -32.09 13.29 -0.09
C LEU A 629 -33.34 12.41 -0.14
N PHE A 630 -34.48 12.96 0.27
CA PHE A 630 -35.77 12.28 0.33
C PHE A 630 -36.70 12.65 -0.82
N ASP A 631 -36.41 13.73 -1.56
CA ASP A 631 -37.24 14.21 -2.65
C ASP A 631 -37.31 13.19 -3.79
N GLY A 632 -38.52 12.82 -4.18
CA GLY A 632 -38.78 11.81 -5.20
C GLY A 632 -38.47 10.37 -4.75
N LYS A 633 -38.08 10.13 -3.49
CA LYS A 633 -37.81 8.76 -2.97
C LYS A 633 -39.11 8.01 -2.71
N THR A 634 -39.13 6.74 -3.07
CA THR A 634 -40.22 5.84 -2.74
C THR A 634 -39.93 5.16 -1.41
N ILE A 635 -40.70 5.50 -0.40
CA ILE A 635 -40.68 4.82 0.90
C ILE A 635 -41.75 3.73 0.94
N VAL A 636 -41.43 2.66 1.66
CA VAL A 636 -42.35 1.52 1.87
C VAL A 636 -42.81 1.55 3.30
N PHE A 637 -44.08 1.62 3.51
CA PHE A 637 -44.69 1.55 4.83
C PHE A 637 -44.80 0.09 5.34
N ALA A 638 -44.93 -0.10 6.62
CA ALA A 638 -45.09 -1.42 7.23
C ALA A 638 -46.31 -2.20 6.68
N SER A 639 -47.30 -1.51 6.15
CA SER A 639 -48.46 -2.08 5.42
C SER A 639 -48.10 -2.69 4.06
N GLY A 640 -46.87 -2.47 3.57
CA GLY A 640 -46.44 -2.80 2.20
C GLY A 640 -46.83 -1.74 1.15
N GLU A 641 -47.50 -0.65 1.53
CA GLU A 641 -47.80 0.46 0.66
C GLU A 641 -46.52 1.20 0.26
N LYS A 642 -46.42 1.55 -1.02
CA LYS A 642 -45.31 2.31 -1.56
C LYS A 642 -45.79 3.73 -1.88
N LYS A 643 -45.10 4.73 -1.35
CA LYS A 643 -45.38 6.13 -1.59
C LYS A 643 -44.12 6.89 -2.01
N THR A 644 -44.21 7.57 -3.14
CA THR A 644 -43.12 8.46 -3.56
C THR A 644 -43.31 9.81 -2.86
N LEU A 645 -42.28 10.25 -2.15
CA LEU A 645 -42.29 11.51 -1.40
C LEU A 645 -42.26 12.70 -2.37
N SER A 646 -43.19 13.64 -2.19
CA SER A 646 -43.12 14.95 -2.85
C SER A 646 -42.04 15.82 -2.16
N THR A 647 -41.65 16.90 -2.82
CA THR A 647 -40.70 17.88 -2.27
C THR A 647 -41.15 18.42 -0.89
N SER A 648 -42.42 18.64 -0.67
CA SER A 648 -42.96 19.07 0.64
C SER A 648 -42.80 17.98 1.69
N GLN A 649 -43.12 16.73 1.35
CA GLN A 649 -42.96 15.58 2.25
C GLN A 649 -41.49 15.27 2.56
N ALA A 650 -40.59 15.47 1.60
CA ALA A 650 -39.13 15.36 1.82
C ALA A 650 -38.65 16.41 2.82
N VAL A 651 -39.20 17.62 2.79
CA VAL A 651 -38.92 18.66 3.78
C VAL A 651 -39.45 18.25 5.15
N GLU A 652 -40.67 17.73 5.23
CA GLU A 652 -41.26 17.24 6.51
C GLU A 652 -40.42 16.14 7.15
N VAL A 653 -39.98 15.13 6.38
CA VAL A 653 -39.08 14.06 6.89
C VAL A 653 -37.74 14.67 7.40
N HIS A 654 -37.20 15.63 6.66
CA HIS A 654 -35.93 16.27 7.06
C HIS A 654 -36.09 17.12 8.33
N GLU A 655 -37.19 17.87 8.46
CA GLU A 655 -37.53 18.66 9.66
C GLU A 655 -37.72 17.74 10.88
N GLU A 656 -38.39 16.59 10.70
CA GLU A 656 -38.56 15.59 11.75
C GLU A 656 -37.19 15.03 12.23
N LEU A 657 -36.29 14.77 11.32
CA LEU A 657 -34.91 14.35 11.66
C LEU A 657 -34.13 15.39 12.47
N ILE A 658 -34.37 16.67 12.16
CA ILE A 658 -33.73 17.79 12.90
C ILE A 658 -34.38 17.93 14.28
N SER A 659 -35.72 17.91 14.35
CA SER A 659 -36.46 18.10 15.60
C SER A 659 -36.17 17.00 16.63
N ASN A 660 -36.01 15.76 16.16
CA ASN A 660 -35.64 14.62 16.99
C ASN A 660 -34.13 14.58 17.32
N GLY A 661 -33.38 15.54 16.80
CA GLY A 661 -31.95 15.68 17.06
C GLY A 661 -31.09 14.62 16.36
N TYR A 662 -31.61 13.96 15.33
CA TYR A 662 -30.87 12.98 14.53
C TYR A 662 -29.99 13.62 13.48
N VAL A 663 -30.32 14.83 13.03
CA VAL A 663 -29.53 15.61 12.07
C VAL A 663 -29.18 16.96 12.68
N LYS A 664 -27.87 17.35 12.61
CA LYS A 664 -27.39 18.67 13.02
C LYS A 664 -26.40 19.17 11.97
N LYS A 665 -26.67 20.36 11.39
CA LYS A 665 -25.84 20.95 10.31
C LYS A 665 -25.63 19.98 9.13
N GLY A 666 -26.67 19.22 8.79
CA GLY A 666 -26.62 18.23 7.72
C GLY A 666 -25.86 16.93 8.05
N LYS A 667 -25.41 16.72 9.29
CA LYS A 667 -24.71 15.50 9.72
C LYS A 667 -25.58 14.67 10.65
N LEU A 668 -25.48 13.34 10.52
CA LEU A 668 -26.09 12.42 11.48
C LEU A 668 -25.41 12.55 12.84
N THR A 669 -26.20 12.60 13.92
CA THR A 669 -25.71 12.78 15.29
C THR A 669 -25.43 11.45 15.99
N GLN A 670 -24.69 11.49 17.08
CA GLN A 670 -24.46 10.34 17.96
C GLN A 670 -25.79 9.74 18.46
N LYS A 671 -26.78 10.59 18.75
CA LYS A 671 -28.12 10.18 19.17
C LYS A 671 -28.81 9.28 18.12
N TYR A 672 -28.68 9.60 16.81
CA TYR A 672 -29.22 8.73 15.77
C TYR A 672 -28.68 7.31 15.86
N PHE A 673 -27.36 7.16 16.03
CA PHE A 673 -26.70 5.86 16.08
C PHE A 673 -27.03 5.08 17.35
N GLU A 674 -27.18 5.76 18.47
CA GLU A 674 -27.57 5.17 19.74
C GLU A 674 -29.02 4.65 19.70
N ASP A 675 -29.96 5.51 19.26
CA ASP A 675 -31.38 5.16 19.13
C ASP A 675 -31.61 4.07 18.08
N LYS A 676 -30.83 4.10 17.00
CA LYS A 676 -30.85 3.03 15.99
C LYS A 676 -30.42 1.69 16.60
N LYS A 677 -29.36 1.68 17.40
CA LYS A 677 -28.85 0.47 18.05
C LYS A 677 -29.85 -0.10 19.06
N GLN A 678 -30.59 0.78 19.74
CA GLN A 678 -31.61 0.40 20.73
C GLN A 678 -32.99 0.10 20.09
N GLY A 679 -33.15 0.37 18.78
CA GLY A 679 -34.44 0.24 18.10
C GLY A 679 -35.47 1.33 18.45
N THR A 680 -35.05 2.41 19.11
CA THR A 680 -35.87 3.49 19.65
C THR A 680 -35.96 4.72 18.73
N LEU A 681 -35.50 4.61 17.46
CA LEU A 681 -35.65 5.72 16.50
C LEU A 681 -37.12 6.15 16.39
N ASP A 682 -37.34 7.45 16.31
CA ASP A 682 -38.65 8.08 16.09
C ASP A 682 -38.59 9.05 14.91
N PHE A 683 -39.46 8.87 13.94
CA PHE A 683 -39.59 9.68 12.75
C PHE A 683 -41.00 10.33 12.64
N GLY A 684 -41.71 10.50 13.76
CA GLY A 684 -43.02 11.13 13.82
C GLY A 684 -44.04 10.40 12.95
N ASP A 685 -44.72 11.14 12.06
CA ASP A 685 -45.75 10.61 11.15
C ASP A 685 -45.19 9.56 10.18
N TYR A 686 -43.88 9.42 10.06
CA TYR A 686 -43.21 8.48 9.14
C TYR A 686 -42.66 7.22 9.85
N ASN A 687 -43.07 6.96 11.09
CA ASN A 687 -42.62 5.79 11.85
C ASN A 687 -42.97 4.46 11.19
N ASP A 688 -44.11 4.39 10.47
CA ASP A 688 -44.51 3.19 9.72
C ASP A 688 -43.65 2.94 8.45
N ALA A 689 -42.85 3.93 8.03
CA ALA A 689 -41.84 3.82 6.97
C ALA A 689 -40.41 3.83 7.48
N LYS A 690 -40.20 3.57 8.78
CA LYS A 690 -38.92 3.65 9.50
C LYS A 690 -37.78 2.93 8.80
N GLU A 691 -37.99 1.70 8.35
CA GLU A 691 -36.96 0.89 7.69
C GLU A 691 -36.48 1.54 6.37
N SER A 692 -37.42 2.13 5.60
CA SER A 692 -37.09 2.82 4.37
C SER A 692 -36.28 4.09 4.64
N ILE A 693 -36.65 4.88 5.64
CA ILE A 693 -35.94 6.11 6.02
C ILE A 693 -34.54 5.77 6.54
N VAL A 694 -34.43 4.76 7.39
CA VAL A 694 -33.13 4.27 7.90
C VAL A 694 -32.22 3.81 6.73
N SER A 695 -32.80 3.09 5.75
CA SER A 695 -32.06 2.65 4.56
C SER A 695 -31.49 3.83 3.76
N VAL A 696 -32.21 4.94 3.66
CA VAL A 696 -31.74 6.17 2.99
C VAL A 696 -30.63 6.84 3.82
N LEU A 697 -30.82 6.95 5.14
CA LEU A 697 -29.85 7.59 6.04
C LEU A 697 -28.53 6.78 6.15
N ASP A 698 -28.58 5.47 6.05
CA ASP A 698 -27.40 4.60 6.09
C ASP A 698 -26.44 4.79 4.90
N LYS A 699 -26.93 5.44 3.85
CA LYS A 699 -26.15 5.77 2.65
C LYS A 699 -25.52 7.16 2.68
N VAL A 700 -25.82 7.96 3.72
CA VAL A 700 -25.26 9.31 3.88
C VAL A 700 -23.89 9.24 4.54
N PHE A 701 -22.97 9.96 3.96
CA PHE A 701 -21.57 9.93 4.35
C PHE A 701 -21.01 11.34 4.60
N ASN A 702 -20.33 11.58 5.72
CA ASN A 702 -19.84 12.90 6.10
C ASN A 702 -18.34 13.08 5.79
N PRO A 703 -17.93 13.99 4.88
CA PRO A 703 -16.54 14.21 4.49
C PRO A 703 -15.79 15.29 5.29
N ASP A 704 -16.42 16.04 6.18
CA ASP A 704 -15.79 17.24 6.80
C ASP A 704 -14.72 16.97 7.86
N ALA A 705 -14.32 15.70 8.06
CA ALA A 705 -13.20 15.34 8.93
C ALA A 705 -11.82 15.46 8.25
N ILE A 706 -11.74 15.87 6.95
CA ILE A 706 -10.46 16.05 6.26
C ILE A 706 -10.34 17.46 5.69
N LYS A 707 -10.03 18.41 6.54
CA LYS A 707 -9.23 19.57 6.13
C LYS A 707 -7.99 19.61 7.00
N VAL A 708 -6.94 18.95 6.55
CA VAL A 708 -5.59 19.38 6.89
C VAL A 708 -5.37 20.64 6.07
N ASP A 709 -5.42 21.77 6.74
CA ASP A 709 -5.13 23.07 6.15
C ASP A 709 -3.70 23.08 5.62
N ASN A 710 -3.58 23.08 4.31
CA ASN A 710 -2.32 23.30 3.59
C ASN A 710 -2.07 24.81 3.49
N ALA A 711 -2.01 25.47 4.61
CA ALA A 711 -1.82 26.90 4.69
C ALA A 711 -0.52 27.25 5.42
N ARG A 712 0.63 27.06 4.73
CA ARG A 712 1.78 27.95 4.92
C ARG A 712 2.82 27.66 3.85
N LYS A 713 2.91 28.54 2.86
CA LYS A 713 3.93 28.49 1.82
C LYS A 713 5.33 28.63 2.44
N HIS A 714 6.22 27.71 2.13
CA HIS A 714 7.65 27.87 2.37
C HIS A 714 8.13 29.10 1.60
N ARG A 715 8.89 29.97 2.27
CA ARG A 715 9.56 31.12 1.66
C ARG A 715 11.05 30.80 1.56
N GLU A 716 11.64 31.14 0.41
CA GLU A 716 13.09 31.04 0.19
C GLU A 716 13.79 32.27 0.76
N ALA A 717 14.87 32.04 1.51
CA ALA A 717 15.71 33.10 2.02
C ALA A 717 16.57 33.67 0.89
N LYS A 718 16.60 34.99 0.77
CA LYS A 718 17.42 35.69 -0.22
C LYS A 718 18.71 36.17 0.40
N PHE A 719 19.83 35.84 -0.22
CA PHE A 719 21.16 36.28 0.20
C PHE A 719 21.37 37.75 -0.13
N ASP A 720 21.95 38.53 0.79
CA ASP A 720 22.24 39.96 0.62
C ASP A 720 23.76 40.17 0.46
N GLU A 721 24.21 40.28 -0.79
CA GLU A 721 25.60 40.56 -1.13
C GLU A 721 26.19 41.80 -0.51
N ASN A 722 25.39 42.86 -0.27
CA ASN A 722 25.89 44.11 0.30
C ASN A 722 26.27 43.95 1.77
N LYS A 723 25.49 43.16 2.50
CA LYS A 723 25.81 42.83 3.91
C LYS A 723 27.03 41.92 3.99
N PHE A 724 27.17 40.96 3.06
CA PHE A 724 28.34 40.09 2.99
C PHE A 724 29.63 40.89 2.70
N LYS A 725 29.54 41.92 1.82
CA LYS A 725 30.65 42.81 1.47
C LYS A 725 30.98 43.87 2.51
N LYS A 726 30.20 43.98 3.60
CA LYS A 726 30.59 44.87 4.71
C LYS A 726 31.95 44.52 5.26
N LYS A 727 32.78 45.56 5.47
CA LYS A 727 34.16 45.42 5.95
C LYS A 727 34.24 44.58 7.22
N GLU A 728 33.34 44.78 8.13
CA GLU A 728 33.27 44.13 9.41
C GLU A 728 33.01 42.62 9.29
N PHE A 729 32.10 42.22 8.40
CA PHE A 729 31.85 40.80 8.14
C PHE A 729 33.00 40.15 7.39
N GLN A 730 33.57 40.81 6.41
CA GLN A 730 34.73 40.34 5.66
C GLN A 730 35.94 40.13 6.55
N GLU A 731 36.17 40.97 7.55
CA GLU A 731 37.22 40.78 8.55
C GLU A 731 36.98 39.56 9.44
N LEU A 732 35.73 39.33 9.86
CA LEU A 732 35.35 38.13 10.60
C LEU A 732 35.61 36.90 9.72
N TRP A 733 35.07 36.88 8.48
CA TRP A 733 35.20 35.74 7.57
C TRP A 733 36.67 35.37 7.29
N LYS A 734 37.50 36.31 6.95
CA LYS A 734 38.93 36.09 6.72
C LYS A 734 39.66 35.47 7.93
N ARG A 735 39.15 35.64 9.10
CA ARG A 735 39.75 35.09 10.32
C ARG A 735 39.28 33.69 10.65
N ILE A 736 38.06 33.32 10.31
CA ILE A 736 37.46 32.03 10.63
C ILE A 736 37.51 31.01 9.47
N ASN A 737 37.71 31.46 8.23
CA ASN A 737 37.66 30.60 7.04
C ASN A 737 38.89 29.70 6.83
N THR A 738 39.93 29.79 7.70
CA THR A 738 41.14 28.95 7.60
C THR A 738 40.82 27.51 7.94
N ARG A 739 41.19 26.59 7.07
CA ARG A 739 41.09 25.15 7.34
C ARG A 739 42.22 24.68 8.23
N THR A 740 41.95 23.67 9.05
CA THR A 740 42.98 23.08 9.93
C THR A 740 42.95 21.55 9.83
N PHE A 741 44.07 20.93 10.19
CA PHE A 741 44.12 19.52 10.52
C PHE A 741 44.55 19.37 11.99
N TYR A 742 44.28 18.21 12.57
CA TYR A 742 44.63 17.94 13.96
C TYR A 742 45.58 16.73 14.08
N THR A 743 46.35 16.69 15.14
CA THR A 743 47.13 15.55 15.59
C THR A 743 46.71 15.11 16.98
N VAL A 744 46.78 13.82 17.25
CA VAL A 744 46.40 13.25 18.54
C VAL A 744 47.45 12.23 19.00
N ASP A 745 47.85 12.29 20.27
CA ASP A 745 48.72 11.32 20.90
C ASP A 745 48.08 10.79 22.19
N PHE A 746 47.71 9.47 22.25
CA PHE A 746 47.06 8.85 23.42
C PHE A 746 47.49 7.37 23.58
N GLU A 747 47.46 6.86 24.85
CA GLU A 747 47.81 5.47 25.16
C GLU A 747 46.62 4.51 25.05
N THR A 748 46.75 3.43 24.22
CA THR A 748 45.71 2.45 23.97
C THR A 748 45.26 1.68 25.21
N ASP A 749 46.17 1.37 26.14
CA ASP A 749 45.86 0.63 27.37
C ASP A 749 44.95 1.43 28.33
N GLU A 750 45.11 2.74 28.36
CA GLU A 750 44.21 3.61 29.13
C GLU A 750 42.80 3.65 28.52
N LEU A 751 42.71 3.72 27.19
CA LEU A 751 41.44 3.65 26.46
C LEU A 751 40.67 2.35 26.73
N ILE A 752 41.35 1.20 26.68
CA ILE A 752 40.74 -0.12 26.97
C ILE A 752 40.16 -0.16 28.39
N LYS A 753 40.94 0.25 29.39
CA LYS A 753 40.48 0.26 30.81
C LYS A 753 39.31 1.18 31.05
N ASN A 754 39.33 2.36 30.42
CA ASN A 754 38.22 3.33 30.53
C ASN A 754 36.98 2.84 29.81
N SER A 755 37.09 2.19 28.64
CA SER A 755 36.00 1.59 27.91
C SER A 755 35.33 0.48 28.71
N ILE A 756 36.08 -0.43 29.32
CA ILE A 756 35.56 -1.50 30.19
C ILE A 756 34.71 -0.90 31.32
N LYS A 757 35.28 0.10 32.02
CA LYS A 757 34.54 0.77 33.13
C LYS A 757 33.27 1.47 32.66
N ALA A 758 33.32 2.14 31.52
CA ALA A 758 32.20 2.87 30.98
C ALA A 758 31.08 1.94 30.51
N ILE A 759 31.41 0.83 29.86
CA ILE A 759 30.46 -0.19 29.42
C ILE A 759 29.78 -0.83 30.65
N ASP A 760 30.53 -1.25 31.65
CA ASP A 760 29.96 -1.85 32.88
C ASP A 760 29.08 -0.89 33.68
N ALA A 761 29.31 0.42 33.59
CA ALA A 761 28.55 1.44 34.31
C ALA A 761 27.27 1.89 33.56
N ASN A 762 27.33 1.96 32.22
CA ASN A 762 26.32 2.68 31.43
C ASN A 762 25.53 1.79 30.47
N LEU A 763 25.98 0.54 30.20
CA LEU A 763 25.30 -0.32 29.27
C LEU A 763 23.93 -0.79 29.84
N SER A 764 22.86 -0.46 29.14
CA SER A 764 21.52 -0.95 29.41
C SER A 764 20.86 -1.30 28.08
N VAL A 765 20.58 -2.58 27.85
CA VAL A 765 20.01 -3.10 26.61
C VAL A 765 18.53 -3.41 26.83
N THR A 766 17.71 -2.93 25.91
CA THR A 766 16.25 -3.17 25.94
C THR A 766 15.94 -4.54 25.36
N GLU A 767 15.15 -5.32 26.07
CA GLU A 767 14.68 -6.61 25.53
C GLU A 767 13.78 -6.38 24.32
N ILE A 768 14.06 -7.04 23.21
CA ILE A 768 13.19 -7.01 22.03
C ILE A 768 11.91 -7.78 22.33
N ARG A 769 10.78 -7.09 22.21
CA ARG A 769 9.44 -7.66 22.37
C ARG A 769 8.67 -7.49 21.08
N ILE A 770 8.08 -8.56 20.59
CA ILE A 770 7.24 -8.54 19.42
C ILE A 770 5.79 -8.67 19.86
N ILE A 771 4.99 -7.67 19.55
CA ILE A 771 3.58 -7.63 19.91
C ILE A 771 2.76 -8.11 18.72
N VAL A 772 2.02 -9.19 18.94
CA VAL A 772 1.08 -9.75 17.96
C VAL A 772 -0.33 -9.39 18.43
N GLY A 773 -0.99 -8.51 17.70
CA GLY A 773 -2.33 -8.04 18.01
C GLY A 773 -3.35 -8.48 16.97
N THR A 774 -4.56 -8.79 17.40
CA THR A 774 -5.70 -9.07 16.52
C THR A 774 -6.70 -7.93 16.56
N GLY A 775 -7.39 -7.70 15.46
CA GLY A 775 -8.50 -6.77 15.39
C GLY A 775 -9.54 -7.23 14.38
N THR A 776 -10.78 -6.88 14.62
CA THR A 776 -11.90 -7.31 13.78
C THR A 776 -12.71 -6.14 13.27
N LEU A 777 -13.03 -6.17 11.97
CA LEU A 777 -13.97 -5.26 11.30
C LEU A 777 -15.25 -6.04 11.00
N ASP A 778 -16.28 -5.84 11.78
CA ASP A 778 -17.56 -6.55 11.67
C ASP A 778 -18.73 -5.63 11.24
N SER A 779 -18.57 -4.32 11.38
CA SER A 779 -19.54 -3.34 10.93
C SER A 779 -18.89 -1.98 10.71
N ILE A 780 -19.27 -1.30 9.65
CA ILE A 780 -18.81 0.06 9.34
C ILE A 780 -19.99 1.00 9.56
N ARG A 781 -19.86 1.96 10.48
CA ARG A 781 -20.92 2.89 10.85
C ARG A 781 -20.83 4.22 10.12
N ASP A 782 -19.62 4.77 10.05
CA ASP A 782 -19.36 6.07 9.45
C ASP A 782 -17.88 6.16 8.98
N ARG A 783 -17.57 7.20 8.22
CA ARG A 783 -16.23 7.44 7.67
C ARG A 783 -15.23 7.88 8.72
N GLU A 784 -15.68 8.59 9.73
CA GLU A 784 -14.82 9.11 10.78
C GLU A 784 -14.22 7.95 11.59
N SER A 785 -15.02 6.92 11.90
CA SER A 785 -14.53 5.70 12.52
C SER A 785 -13.59 4.89 11.61
N LEU A 786 -13.80 4.93 10.28
CA LEU A 786 -12.88 4.34 9.32
C LEU A 786 -11.55 5.09 9.28
N GLN A 787 -11.58 6.42 9.22
CA GLN A 787 -10.38 7.26 9.11
C GLN A 787 -9.57 7.35 10.39
N SER A 788 -10.25 7.35 11.54
CA SER A 788 -9.60 7.32 12.86
C SER A 788 -9.09 5.94 13.26
N GLY A 789 -9.38 4.89 12.47
CA GLY A 789 -9.02 3.52 12.81
C GLY A 789 -9.92 2.87 13.87
N THR A 790 -10.95 3.59 14.37
CA THR A 790 -11.82 3.12 15.46
C THR A 790 -12.94 2.19 15.01
N ALA A 791 -13.14 2.03 13.69
CA ALA A 791 -14.08 1.05 13.15
C ALA A 791 -13.67 -0.40 13.42
N MET A 792 -12.37 -0.64 13.65
CA MET A 792 -11.87 -1.95 14.03
C MET A 792 -11.84 -2.12 15.54
N LYS A 793 -12.36 -3.25 16.02
CA LYS A 793 -12.33 -3.61 17.43
C LYS A 793 -11.03 -4.36 17.73
N THR A 794 -10.23 -3.84 18.64
CA THR A 794 -9.03 -4.52 19.13
C THR A 794 -9.41 -5.83 19.84
N GLY A 795 -8.74 -6.91 19.44
CA GLY A 795 -8.94 -8.24 20.02
C GLY A 795 -7.81 -8.64 20.98
N LYS A 796 -7.35 -9.89 20.88
CA LYS A 796 -6.28 -10.41 21.75
C LYS A 796 -4.93 -9.83 21.36
N VAL A 797 -4.13 -9.49 22.34
CA VAL A 797 -2.74 -9.06 22.20
C VAL A 797 -1.83 -10.06 22.88
N ARG A 798 -0.78 -10.51 22.20
CA ARG A 798 0.23 -11.43 22.72
C ARG A 798 1.62 -10.82 22.49
N THR A 799 2.48 -10.95 23.51
CA THR A 799 3.89 -10.54 23.43
C THR A 799 4.76 -11.79 23.24
N ILE A 800 5.66 -11.75 22.28
CA ILE A 800 6.66 -12.78 22.00
C ILE A 800 8.03 -12.19 22.35
N HIS A 801 8.80 -12.90 23.15
CA HIS A 801 10.18 -12.52 23.48
C HIS A 801 11.14 -13.09 22.43
N VAL A 802 12.20 -12.34 22.09
CA VAL A 802 13.16 -12.75 21.04
C VAL A 802 13.80 -14.10 21.35
N ASN A 803 14.08 -14.36 22.62
CA ASN A 803 14.64 -15.64 23.05
C ASN A 803 13.73 -16.84 22.76
N GLU A 804 12.43 -16.62 22.60
CA GLU A 804 11.45 -17.64 22.21
C GLU A 804 11.33 -17.77 20.68
N ALA A 805 11.70 -16.71 19.96
CA ALA A 805 11.53 -16.62 18.51
C ALA A 805 12.77 -17.06 17.73
N VAL A 806 13.96 -16.84 18.30
CA VAL A 806 15.25 -17.15 17.67
C VAL A 806 15.89 -18.27 18.46
N GLY A 807 15.96 -19.47 17.90
CA GLY A 807 16.86 -20.51 18.42
C GLY A 807 18.32 -20.08 18.27
N ASP A 808 19.26 -20.82 18.85
CA ASP A 808 20.72 -20.55 18.92
C ASP A 808 21.44 -20.37 17.54
N ASN A 809 20.72 -20.17 16.45
CA ASN A 809 21.23 -20.29 15.09
C ASN A 809 21.66 -18.96 14.41
N VAL A 810 21.44 -17.80 15.03
CA VAL A 810 21.88 -16.52 14.42
C VAL A 810 23.31 -16.22 14.83
N LYS A 811 24.24 -16.23 13.87
CA LYS A 811 25.67 -15.92 14.11
C LYS A 811 25.91 -14.43 13.89
N TYR A 812 26.31 -13.73 14.95
CA TYR A 812 26.74 -12.33 14.88
C TYR A 812 28.29 -12.25 14.84
N ASP A 813 28.84 -11.45 13.93
CA ASP A 813 30.22 -11.03 13.98
C ASP A 813 30.38 -9.82 14.92
N LEU A 814 30.16 -10.05 16.22
CA LEU A 814 30.27 -9.04 17.27
C LEU A 814 31.59 -8.24 17.22
N VAL A 815 32.71 -8.93 17.07
CA VAL A 815 34.02 -8.29 17.08
C VAL A 815 34.24 -7.48 15.80
N GLY A 816 33.90 -8.00 14.65
CA GLY A 816 34.02 -7.31 13.37
C GLY A 816 33.23 -6.00 13.35
N ARG A 817 31.97 -6.05 13.78
CA ARG A 817 31.10 -4.86 13.82
C ARG A 817 31.56 -3.79 14.81
N LEU A 818 32.06 -4.19 15.97
CA LEU A 818 32.64 -3.25 16.93
C LEU A 818 33.97 -2.64 16.44
N VAL A 819 34.74 -3.37 15.64
CA VAL A 819 35.93 -2.83 14.95
C VAL A 819 35.50 -1.76 13.94
N GLU A 820 34.48 -2.04 13.14
CA GLU A 820 33.98 -1.08 12.15
C GLU A 820 33.41 0.19 12.80
N SER A 821 32.59 0.07 13.84
CA SER A 821 31.98 1.21 14.51
C SER A 821 32.99 2.04 15.31
N SER A 822 33.97 1.43 16.01
CA SER A 822 34.88 2.14 16.89
C SER A 822 36.20 2.55 16.23
N GLY A 823 36.55 1.93 15.10
CA GLY A 823 37.86 2.08 14.46
C GLY A 823 39.04 1.58 15.29
N LEU A 824 38.79 0.75 16.32
CA LEU A 824 39.81 0.11 17.12
C LEU A 824 40.25 -1.22 16.50
N THR A 825 41.42 -1.71 16.90
CA THR A 825 41.93 -3.02 16.45
C THR A 825 41.10 -4.16 17.02
N ARG A 826 40.98 -5.31 16.30
CA ARG A 826 40.34 -6.53 16.82
C ARG A 826 40.85 -6.95 18.17
N LYS A 827 42.19 -6.78 18.42
CA LYS A 827 42.80 -7.09 19.69
C LYS A 827 42.23 -6.24 20.82
N ALA A 828 42.16 -4.93 20.63
CA ALA A 828 41.60 -4.01 21.62
C ALA A 828 40.12 -4.30 21.92
N ILE A 829 39.31 -4.59 20.89
CA ILE A 829 37.91 -4.96 21.07
C ILE A 829 37.75 -6.26 21.85
N VAL A 830 38.55 -7.28 21.54
CA VAL A 830 38.54 -8.56 22.30
C VAL A 830 38.96 -8.34 23.76
N GLU A 831 39.97 -7.52 24.02
CA GLU A 831 40.36 -7.18 25.38
C GLU A 831 39.29 -6.42 26.15
N ILE A 832 38.55 -5.49 25.50
CA ILE A 832 37.41 -4.81 26.09
C ILE A 832 36.30 -5.81 26.42
N LEU A 833 35.86 -6.63 25.44
CA LEU A 833 34.76 -7.57 25.63
C LEU A 833 35.06 -8.67 26.68
N THR A 834 36.32 -9.08 26.79
CA THR A 834 36.72 -10.06 27.83
C THR A 834 36.93 -9.42 29.21
N GLY A 835 37.07 -8.10 29.25
CA GLY A 835 37.27 -7.34 30.48
C GLY A 835 35.99 -6.89 31.17
N ILE A 836 34.85 -6.81 30.46
CA ILE A 836 33.56 -6.43 31.04
C ILE A 836 32.99 -7.56 31.91
N LYS A 837 32.08 -7.20 32.81
CA LYS A 837 31.43 -8.17 33.70
C LYS A 837 30.56 -9.18 32.94
N PRO A 838 30.46 -10.44 33.40
CA PRO A 838 29.61 -11.46 32.76
C PRO A 838 28.14 -11.04 32.65
N GLU A 839 27.59 -10.33 33.64
CA GLU A 839 26.20 -9.84 33.63
C GLU A 839 25.99 -8.77 32.53
N THR A 840 27.01 -7.90 32.35
CA THR A 840 27.00 -6.87 31.30
C THR A 840 27.02 -7.53 29.92
N PHE A 841 27.91 -8.54 29.74
CA PHE A 841 27.97 -9.28 28.47
C PHE A 841 26.72 -10.10 28.20
N HIS A 842 26.03 -10.59 29.24
CA HIS A 842 24.79 -11.36 29.07
C HIS A 842 23.67 -10.55 28.40
N GLN A 843 23.69 -9.21 28.49
CA GLN A 843 22.75 -8.33 27.81
C GLN A 843 22.80 -8.46 26.27
N PHE A 844 23.90 -9.00 25.73
CA PHE A 844 23.99 -9.35 24.31
C PHE A 844 22.90 -10.29 23.85
N LYS A 845 22.41 -11.21 24.72
CA LYS A 845 21.33 -12.14 24.40
C LYS A 845 19.93 -11.50 24.39
N LEU A 846 19.75 -10.36 25.06
CA LEU A 846 18.48 -9.65 25.12
C LEU A 846 18.18 -8.91 23.81
N ASN A 847 19.20 -8.27 23.25
CA ASN A 847 19.14 -7.56 21.98
C ASN A 847 20.58 -7.40 21.45
N PRO A 848 21.05 -8.35 20.62
CA PRO A 848 22.42 -8.33 20.10
C PRO A 848 22.77 -7.05 19.35
N GLU A 849 21.82 -6.53 18.58
CA GLU A 849 21.98 -5.34 17.76
C GLU A 849 22.16 -4.09 18.61
N GLU A 850 21.26 -3.87 19.56
CA GLU A 850 21.35 -2.74 20.48
C GLU A 850 22.62 -2.83 21.37
N PHE A 851 23.01 -4.05 21.77
CA PHE A 851 24.27 -4.28 22.50
C PHE A 851 25.46 -3.77 21.70
N ILE A 852 25.56 -4.16 20.42
CA ILE A 852 26.68 -3.78 19.55
C ILE A 852 26.69 -2.25 19.36
N ILE A 853 25.55 -1.64 19.08
CA ILE A 853 25.46 -0.19 18.90
C ILE A 853 25.85 0.55 20.16
N LYS A 854 25.28 0.19 21.30
CA LYS A 854 25.56 0.90 22.57
C LYS A 854 26.99 0.70 23.04
N VAL A 855 27.56 -0.49 22.91
CA VAL A 855 28.96 -0.75 23.23
C VAL A 855 29.86 0.04 22.29
N GLY A 856 29.55 0.06 20.97
CA GLY A 856 30.30 0.87 20.02
C GLY A 856 30.27 2.36 20.37
N ASN A 857 29.08 2.91 20.66
CA ASN A 857 28.91 4.32 21.05
C ASN A 857 29.69 4.66 22.35
N ILE A 858 29.60 3.79 23.38
CA ILE A 858 30.35 3.98 24.63
C ILE A 858 31.87 3.99 24.37
N ILE A 859 32.37 3.08 23.53
CA ILE A 859 33.80 3.06 23.17
C ILE A 859 34.18 4.34 22.43
N GLU A 860 33.35 4.78 21.46
CA GLU A 860 33.58 6.04 20.74
C GLU A 860 33.61 7.26 21.67
N GLU A 861 32.69 7.33 22.66
CA GLU A 861 32.69 8.40 23.66
C GLU A 861 33.97 8.42 24.49
N VAL A 862 34.37 7.28 25.01
CA VAL A 862 35.61 7.16 25.78
C VAL A 862 36.82 7.56 24.93
N LYS A 863 36.86 7.11 23.67
CA LYS A 863 37.86 7.50 22.69
C LYS A 863 37.86 9.00 22.44
N ALA A 864 36.66 9.59 22.24
CA ALA A 864 36.49 11.01 22.04
C ALA A 864 37.06 11.84 23.20
N VAL A 865 36.75 11.48 24.44
CA VAL A 865 37.26 12.17 25.65
C VAL A 865 38.79 11.99 25.76
N ALA A 866 39.31 10.80 25.48
CA ALA A 866 40.76 10.56 25.50
C ALA A 866 41.48 11.37 24.43
N VAL A 867 40.94 11.41 23.24
CA VAL A 867 41.46 12.14 22.08
C VAL A 867 41.43 13.66 22.31
N VAL A 868 40.35 14.21 22.86
CA VAL A 868 40.19 15.66 23.08
C VAL A 868 41.22 16.20 24.09
N LYS A 869 41.59 15.41 25.05
CA LYS A 869 42.65 15.83 26.00
C LYS A 869 44.02 16.06 25.35
N HIS A 870 44.28 15.39 24.24
CA HIS A 870 45.59 15.36 23.59
C HIS A 870 45.57 15.87 22.14
N ILE A 871 44.49 16.56 21.70
CA ILE A 871 44.35 17.10 20.36
C ILE A 871 45.07 18.43 20.21
N GLU A 872 45.79 18.60 19.13
CA GLU A 872 46.43 19.84 18.72
C GLU A 872 46.00 20.18 17.27
N TYR A 873 45.58 21.44 17.05
CA TYR A 873 45.21 21.93 15.72
C TYR A 873 46.35 22.73 15.07
N HIS A 874 46.58 22.46 13.79
CA HIS A 874 47.56 23.10 12.97
C HIS A 874 46.87 23.73 11.73
N LYS A 875 47.28 24.98 11.39
CA LYS A 875 46.72 25.69 10.23
C LYS A 875 47.17 25.03 8.94
N LEU A 876 46.26 25.02 7.96
CA LEU A 876 46.54 24.73 6.56
C LEU A 876 46.63 26.06 5.78
N ASP A 877 47.30 26.03 4.65
CA ASP A 877 47.32 27.15 3.70
C ASP A 877 46.04 27.19 2.83
N ASP A 878 45.03 26.44 3.22
CA ASP A 878 43.73 26.33 2.54
C ASP A 878 42.63 27.02 3.34
N THR A 879 41.62 27.58 2.62
CA THR A 879 40.50 28.33 3.21
C THR A 879 39.16 27.82 2.66
N PHE A 880 38.08 28.07 3.41
CA PHE A 880 36.72 27.86 2.92
C PHE A 880 36.36 28.94 1.89
N ASP A 881 35.78 28.49 0.75
CA ASP A 881 35.34 29.39 -0.30
C ASP A 881 34.05 30.13 0.07
N GLU A 882 33.90 31.36 -0.44
CA GLU A 882 32.74 32.20 -0.16
C GLU A 882 31.43 31.65 -0.77
N SER A 883 31.52 30.76 -1.75
CA SER A 883 30.38 30.12 -2.43
C SER A 883 29.50 29.31 -1.47
N ILE A 884 30.05 28.84 -0.33
CA ILE A 884 29.27 28.09 0.67
C ILE A 884 28.02 28.85 1.18
N PHE A 885 28.01 30.20 1.08
CA PHE A 885 26.83 31.01 1.45
C PHE A 885 25.75 31.06 0.35
N THR A 886 26.08 30.68 -0.88
CA THR A 886 25.19 30.80 -2.04
C THR A 886 24.80 29.48 -2.68
N GLU A 887 25.52 28.40 -2.39
CA GLU A 887 25.32 27.08 -3.01
C GLU A 887 24.01 26.40 -2.60
N ASN A 888 23.43 26.71 -1.45
CA ASN A 888 22.24 26.06 -0.93
C ASN A 888 21.05 27.02 -0.85
N THR A 889 19.89 26.60 -1.39
CA THR A 889 18.63 27.31 -1.22
C THR A 889 18.07 27.05 0.18
N ILE A 890 18.04 28.07 1.04
CA ILE A 890 17.49 27.99 2.40
C ILE A 890 16.00 28.27 2.32
N ARG A 891 15.17 27.38 2.86
CA ARG A 891 13.70 27.51 2.89
C ARG A 891 13.17 27.39 4.30
N GLY A 892 12.29 28.30 4.71
CA GLY A 892 11.68 28.30 6.03
C GLY A 892 10.22 28.71 6.00
N LYS A 893 9.51 28.40 7.07
CA LYS A 893 8.12 28.83 7.31
C LYS A 893 8.09 29.97 8.33
N LEU A 894 7.67 31.15 7.89
CA LEU A 894 7.48 32.32 8.77
C LEU A 894 6.51 32.01 9.92
N GLY A 895 6.92 32.34 11.13
CA GLY A 895 6.15 32.10 12.35
C GLY A 895 6.32 30.69 12.94
N GLU A 896 6.88 29.73 12.19
CA GLU A 896 7.26 28.42 12.73
C GLU A 896 8.77 28.37 12.96
N ASN A 897 9.55 28.06 11.93
CA ASN A 897 11.00 27.87 12.02
C ASN A 897 11.80 28.97 11.31
N ALA A 898 11.18 30.08 10.98
CA ALA A 898 11.88 31.20 10.33
C ALA A 898 11.42 32.56 10.86
N ILE A 899 12.33 33.53 10.86
CA ILE A 899 12.10 34.92 11.18
C ILE A 899 12.59 35.82 10.06
N GLU A 900 11.92 36.95 9.82
CA GLU A 900 12.44 37.98 8.92
C GLU A 900 13.59 38.73 9.60
N SER A 901 14.65 39.02 8.84
CA SER A 901 15.84 39.71 9.38
C SER A 901 16.31 40.84 8.48
N VAL A 902 16.68 41.92 9.18
CA VAL A 902 17.33 43.06 8.54
C VAL A 902 18.84 43.05 8.77
N LYS A 903 19.33 42.33 9.79
CA LYS A 903 20.75 42.28 10.16
C LYS A 903 21.47 40.99 9.70
N SER A 904 20.76 39.93 9.41
CA SER A 904 21.37 38.71 8.90
C SER A 904 21.80 38.87 7.42
N LEU A 905 22.75 38.04 6.97
CA LEU A 905 23.16 37.96 5.58
C LEU A 905 22.01 37.51 4.64
N TYR A 906 20.95 36.95 5.20
CA TYR A 906 19.75 36.58 4.48
C TYR A 906 18.54 37.35 4.99
N ASP A 907 17.58 37.62 4.11
CA ASP A 907 16.31 38.30 4.48
C ASP A 907 15.41 37.45 5.38
N LEU A 908 15.75 36.14 5.50
CA LEU A 908 15.07 35.18 6.33
C LEU A 908 16.09 34.31 7.07
N VAL A 909 15.99 34.22 8.37
CA VAL A 909 16.80 33.34 9.21
C VAL A 909 16.00 32.09 9.52
N VAL A 910 16.49 30.94 9.08
CA VAL A 910 15.87 29.63 9.30
C VAL A 910 16.60 28.94 10.44
N VAL A 911 15.85 28.50 11.43
CA VAL A 911 16.37 27.89 12.67
C VAL A 911 15.97 26.42 12.75
N ASP A 912 16.86 25.60 13.33
CA ASP A 912 16.61 24.18 13.55
C ASP A 912 15.87 23.94 14.87
N SER A 913 15.96 24.88 15.82
CA SER A 913 15.26 24.83 17.11
C SER A 913 14.37 26.03 17.33
N VAL A 914 13.05 25.79 17.47
CA VAL A 914 12.05 26.83 17.77
C VAL A 914 12.13 27.30 19.21
N GLY A 915 12.60 26.45 20.13
CA GLY A 915 12.69 26.74 21.56
C GLY A 915 13.97 27.50 21.97
N THR A 916 15.05 27.38 21.22
CA THR A 916 16.36 27.95 21.59
C THR A 916 16.90 28.91 20.54
N GLU A 917 17.10 28.47 19.32
CA GLU A 917 17.69 29.27 18.26
C GLU A 917 16.78 30.42 17.80
N LYS A 918 15.46 30.19 17.73
CA LYS A 918 14.53 31.24 17.29
C LYS A 918 14.49 32.43 18.26
N PRO A 919 14.32 32.23 19.57
CA PRO A 919 14.40 33.35 20.53
C PRO A 919 15.78 34.04 20.51
N PHE A 920 16.86 33.29 20.31
CA PHE A 920 18.19 33.84 20.21
C PHE A 920 18.36 34.74 18.98
N ALA A 921 17.92 34.27 17.81
CA ALA A 921 17.95 35.07 16.58
C ALA A 921 17.05 36.31 16.66
N GLU A 922 15.87 36.21 17.30
CA GLU A 922 15.00 37.39 17.58
C GLU A 922 15.67 38.40 18.51
N GLN A 923 16.47 37.94 19.48
CA GLN A 923 17.23 38.81 20.35
C GLN A 923 18.37 39.51 19.59
N LEU A 924 19.14 38.80 18.78
CA LEU A 924 20.18 39.38 17.92
C LEU A 924 19.62 40.48 17.00
N GLU A 925 18.45 40.29 16.45
CA GLU A 925 17.79 41.24 15.56
C GLU A 925 17.44 42.57 16.27
N ARG A 926 17.07 42.49 17.55
CA ARG A 926 16.64 43.66 18.37
C ARG A 926 17.78 44.45 18.97
N GLN A 927 18.98 43.90 19.12
CA GLN A 927 20.08 44.57 19.82
C GLN A 927 20.83 45.53 18.91
N GLU A 928 20.98 46.81 19.38
CA GLU A 928 21.63 47.87 18.62
C GLU A 928 23.13 47.67 18.41
N ASP A 929 23.80 46.97 19.30
CA ASP A 929 25.22 46.63 19.23
C ASP A 929 25.57 45.50 18.29
N VAL A 930 24.60 44.73 17.78
CA VAL A 930 24.79 43.72 16.73
C VAL A 930 24.74 44.38 15.36
N GLU A 931 25.86 44.32 14.62
CA GLU A 931 25.97 44.95 13.30
C GLU A 931 25.51 44.00 12.18
N VAL A 932 26.02 42.79 12.17
CA VAL A 932 25.70 41.72 11.22
C VAL A 932 25.81 40.37 11.94
N TYR A 933 24.91 39.47 11.62
CA TYR A 933 25.04 38.09 12.07
C TYR A 933 24.59 37.13 10.96
N THR A 934 24.96 35.87 11.06
CA THR A 934 24.47 34.82 10.17
C THR A 934 24.51 33.45 10.84
N LYS A 935 23.56 32.58 10.49
CA LYS A 935 23.72 31.17 10.74
C LYS A 935 24.78 30.64 9.78
N LEU A 936 25.79 29.94 10.30
CA LEU A 936 26.87 29.42 9.45
C LEU A 936 26.35 28.29 8.55
N PRO A 937 26.65 28.32 7.26
CA PRO A 937 26.19 27.27 6.37
C PRO A 937 26.88 25.94 6.67
N ARG A 938 26.23 24.82 6.36
CA ARG A 938 26.74 23.45 6.61
C ARG A 938 28.07 23.16 5.89
N GLY A 939 28.39 23.92 4.84
CA GLY A 939 29.69 23.86 4.16
C GLY A 939 30.87 24.40 4.99
N PHE A 940 30.62 25.12 6.08
CA PHE A 940 31.63 25.53 7.05
C PHE A 940 31.70 24.51 8.18
N TYR A 941 32.80 23.82 8.35
CA TYR A 941 32.98 22.80 9.39
C TYR A 941 34.39 22.73 9.94
N ILE A 942 34.51 22.26 11.16
CA ILE A 942 35.75 21.97 11.84
C ILE A 942 35.92 20.46 11.85
N ASN A 943 37.08 19.96 11.39
CA ASN A 943 37.42 18.54 11.49
C ASN A 943 37.66 18.15 12.94
N THR A 944 36.94 17.19 13.44
CA THR A 944 37.14 16.63 14.77
C THR A 944 37.26 15.10 14.68
N PRO A 945 37.86 14.43 15.68
CA PRO A 945 37.93 12.97 15.73
C PRO A 945 36.58 12.26 15.74
N MET A 946 35.52 13.03 16.04
CA MET A 946 34.12 12.57 16.06
C MET A 946 33.31 13.02 14.82
N GLY A 947 34.02 13.33 13.72
CA GLY A 947 33.41 13.84 12.50
C GLY A 947 33.38 15.37 12.41
N HIS A 948 32.66 15.91 11.46
CA HIS A 948 32.56 17.37 11.25
C HIS A 948 31.74 18.03 12.35
N TYR A 949 32.18 19.20 12.76
CA TYR A 949 31.44 20.07 13.68
C TYR A 949 31.18 21.40 12.99
N ASN A 950 29.92 21.81 12.93
CA ASN A 950 29.49 23.05 12.33
C ASN A 950 28.92 23.96 13.43
N PRO A 951 29.61 25.10 13.78
CA PRO A 951 29.06 26.07 14.73
C PRO A 951 27.82 26.75 14.18
N ASP A 952 26.89 27.12 15.07
CA ASP A 952 25.59 27.70 14.63
C ASP A 952 25.72 29.13 14.07
N TRP A 953 26.41 30.03 14.74
CA TRP A 953 26.33 31.46 14.46
C TRP A 953 27.68 32.12 14.31
N ALA A 954 27.76 33.08 13.41
CA ALA A 954 28.81 34.11 13.32
C ALA A 954 28.22 35.49 13.53
N ILE A 955 28.73 36.25 14.50
CA ILE A 955 28.16 37.52 14.97
C ILE A 955 29.25 38.59 15.00
N VAL A 956 28.92 39.76 14.47
CA VAL A 956 29.77 40.95 14.45
C VAL A 956 29.12 42.06 15.26
N PHE A 957 29.86 42.64 16.21
CA PHE A 957 29.40 43.73 17.03
C PHE A 957 29.93 45.09 16.52
N ARG A 958 29.17 46.16 16.73
CA ARG A 958 29.50 47.54 16.31
C ARG A 958 30.75 48.04 17.00
N GLU A 959 31.56 48.83 16.29
CA GLU A 959 32.70 49.60 16.82
C GLU A 959 32.26 50.63 17.81
N GLY A 960 32.78 50.60 19.05
CA GLY A 960 32.53 51.60 20.12
C GLY A 960 31.67 51.13 21.29
N SER A 961 30.90 50.05 21.22
CA SER A 961 30.22 49.45 22.37
C SER A 961 31.07 48.39 23.07
N VAL A 962 31.98 47.71 22.33
CA VAL A 962 32.97 46.77 22.81
C VAL A 962 34.13 46.80 21.83
N LYS A 963 35.38 46.64 22.23
CA LYS A 963 36.52 46.49 21.34
C LYS A 963 36.26 45.36 20.33
N HIS A 964 36.22 45.64 19.03
CA HIS A 964 36.05 44.67 17.91
C HIS A 964 36.04 43.21 18.34
N ILE A 965 34.88 42.66 18.74
CA ILE A 965 34.80 41.27 19.10
C ILE A 965 33.97 40.55 18.03
N TYR A 966 34.63 39.59 17.40
CA TYR A 966 34.01 38.63 16.50
C TYR A 966 33.66 37.38 17.33
N PHE A 967 32.41 36.94 17.27
CA PHE A 967 31.95 35.83 18.10
C PHE A 967 31.40 34.72 17.23
N VAL A 968 31.84 33.48 17.49
CA VAL A 968 31.23 32.29 16.93
C VAL A 968 30.49 31.59 18.08
N ALA A 969 29.21 31.41 17.93
CA ALA A 969 28.34 30.87 18.97
C ALA A 969 27.73 29.52 18.60
N GLU A 970 27.63 28.67 19.60
CA GLU A 970 26.78 27.50 19.63
C GLU A 970 25.59 27.75 20.55
N THR A 971 24.36 27.43 20.12
CA THR A 971 23.17 27.65 20.94
C THR A 971 22.67 26.37 21.58
N LYS A 972 22.55 26.33 22.91
CA LYS A 972 21.97 25.18 23.62
C LYS A 972 20.87 25.61 24.59
N GLY A 973 19.70 24.92 24.52
CA GLY A 973 18.57 25.16 25.44
C GLY A 973 18.80 24.51 26.81
N LYS A 974 18.24 25.13 27.85
CA LYS A 974 18.29 24.54 29.21
C LYS A 974 17.60 23.17 29.29
N THR A 975 16.54 22.95 28.52
CA THR A 975 15.78 21.69 28.41
C THR A 975 16.57 20.61 27.68
N ASP A 976 17.41 20.98 26.74
CA ASP A 976 18.27 20.01 26.01
C ASP A 976 19.34 19.39 26.91
N LEU A 977 19.71 20.10 27.99
CA LEU A 977 20.66 19.62 29.02
C LEU A 977 20.04 18.57 29.95
N GLU A 978 18.72 18.53 30.14
CA GLU A 978 18.04 17.60 31.04
C GLU A 978 17.52 16.34 30.36
N VAL A 979 17.22 16.37 29.06
CA VAL A 979 16.51 15.29 28.34
C VAL A 979 17.45 14.37 27.55
N LYS A 980 18.64 14.85 27.14
CA LYS A 980 19.61 13.99 26.42
C LYS A 980 20.27 13.00 27.37
N SER A 981 20.36 11.74 26.95
CA SER A 981 21.11 10.70 27.68
C SER A 981 22.55 11.16 27.93
N ALA A 982 23.14 10.74 29.04
CA ALA A 982 24.52 11.10 29.42
C ALA A 982 25.54 10.87 28.29
N ASN A 983 25.20 9.99 27.36
CA ASN A 983 26.06 9.51 26.27
C ASN A 983 26.17 10.51 25.10
N LEU A 984 25.08 11.15 24.70
CA LEU A 984 25.07 12.18 23.64
C LEU A 984 25.78 13.48 24.10
N ARG A 985 25.82 13.73 25.41
CA ARG A 985 26.51 14.90 26.00
C ARG A 985 28.03 14.79 25.83
N GLY A 986 28.61 13.61 26.00
CA GLY A 986 30.06 13.42 25.95
C GLY A 986 30.67 13.70 24.59
N VAL A 987 30.03 13.26 23.51
CA VAL A 987 30.50 13.49 22.12
C VAL A 987 30.33 14.95 21.70
N GLU A 988 29.17 15.57 22.01
CA GLU A 988 28.92 16.99 21.69
C GLU A 988 29.84 17.91 22.48
N ASP A 989 30.05 17.68 23.77
CA ASP A 989 30.94 18.47 24.59
C ASP A 989 32.39 18.32 24.11
N SER A 990 32.75 17.13 23.63
CA SER A 990 34.05 16.87 23.01
C SER A 990 34.21 17.62 21.69
N LYS A 991 33.20 17.68 20.84
CA LYS A 991 33.19 18.50 19.60
C LYS A 991 33.31 20.00 19.90
N ILE A 992 32.62 20.49 20.90
CA ILE A 992 32.70 21.88 21.37
C ILE A 992 34.13 22.20 21.90
N GLU A 993 34.73 21.30 22.63
CA GLU A 993 36.11 21.50 23.11
C GLU A 993 37.12 21.48 21.96
N CYS A 994 36.93 20.62 20.95
CA CYS A 994 37.67 20.66 19.71
C CYS A 994 37.53 22.02 19.00
N ALA A 995 36.34 22.55 18.92
CA ALA A 995 36.05 23.88 18.33
C ALA A 995 36.79 24.99 19.12
N ARG A 996 36.78 24.96 20.45
CA ARG A 996 37.54 25.90 21.24
C ARG A 996 39.02 25.87 20.92
N ARG A 997 39.63 24.70 20.85
CA ARG A 997 41.05 24.54 20.50
C ARG A 997 41.34 24.94 19.07
N HIS A 998 40.43 24.63 18.13
CA HIS A 998 40.52 25.08 16.76
C HIS A 998 40.53 26.61 16.68
N PHE A 999 39.52 27.28 17.25
CA PHE A 999 39.49 28.75 17.22
C PHE A 999 40.65 29.39 17.97
N ALA A 1000 41.13 28.80 19.08
CA ALA A 1000 42.35 29.27 19.76
C ALA A 1000 43.60 29.12 18.86
N SER A 1001 43.70 28.12 17.99
CA SER A 1001 44.84 27.95 17.09
C SER A 1001 44.84 28.90 15.89
N ILE A 1002 43.65 29.29 15.35
CA ILE A 1002 43.56 30.13 14.15
C ILE A 1002 43.41 31.60 14.44
N SER A 1003 42.84 31.99 15.61
CA SER A 1003 42.55 33.36 16.02
C SER A 1003 43.55 33.84 17.04
N GLY A 1004 44.20 34.97 16.80
CA GLY A 1004 44.78 35.76 17.90
C GLY A 1004 43.67 36.21 18.89
N GLU A 1005 44.02 37.13 19.82
CA GLU A 1005 43.15 37.54 20.94
C GLU A 1005 41.75 38.11 20.57
N ASN A 1006 41.35 38.15 19.30
CA ASN A 1006 40.21 38.92 18.82
C ASN A 1006 39.00 38.08 18.38
N ILE A 1007 39.01 36.74 18.36
CA ILE A 1007 37.85 35.87 18.11
C ILE A 1007 37.51 35.10 19.37
N LYS A 1008 36.30 35.20 19.82
CA LYS A 1008 35.77 34.38 20.93
C LYS A 1008 34.86 33.29 20.40
N PHE A 1009 34.99 32.11 20.91
CA PHE A 1009 34.03 30.99 20.69
C PHE A 1009 33.41 30.64 22.04
N GLY A 1010 32.06 30.46 22.03
CA GLY A 1010 31.37 30.08 23.23
C GLY A 1010 29.99 29.43 22.98
N VAL A 1011 29.54 28.69 23.99
CA VAL A 1011 28.20 28.09 24.02
C VAL A 1011 27.31 29.03 24.82
N VAL A 1012 26.16 29.39 24.25
CA VAL A 1012 25.22 30.34 24.86
C VAL A 1012 23.78 29.85 24.70
N SER A 1013 22.94 30.17 25.67
CA SER A 1013 21.49 29.91 25.61
C SER A 1013 20.64 31.16 25.35
N SER A 1014 21.27 32.31 25.42
CA SER A 1014 20.59 33.61 25.25
C SER A 1014 21.60 34.72 24.94
N TYR A 1015 21.07 35.85 24.40
CA TYR A 1015 21.85 37.05 24.20
C TYR A 1015 22.49 37.58 25.52
N GLY A 1016 21.81 37.43 26.67
CA GLY A 1016 22.35 37.84 27.96
C GLY A 1016 23.62 37.11 28.35
N GLU A 1017 23.71 35.80 28.09
CA GLU A 1017 24.93 35.01 28.28
C GLU A 1017 26.02 35.39 27.25
N LEU A 1018 25.64 35.63 26.02
CA LEU A 1018 26.54 36.14 24.98
C LEU A 1018 27.19 37.43 25.38
N SER A 1019 26.41 38.41 25.89
CA SER A 1019 26.87 39.72 26.35
C SER A 1019 27.85 39.61 27.51
N GLN A 1020 27.63 38.69 28.45
CA GLN A 1020 28.56 38.42 29.55
C GLN A 1020 29.88 37.85 29.10
N LEU A 1021 29.88 36.99 28.06
CA LEU A 1021 31.10 36.43 27.48
C LEU A 1021 31.91 37.45 26.67
N ILE A 1022 31.24 38.45 26.15
CA ILE A 1022 31.88 39.54 25.40
C ILE A 1022 32.57 40.54 26.34
N THR A 1023 31.96 40.82 27.50
CA THR A 1023 32.45 41.78 28.49
C THR A 1023 33.59 41.22 29.38
N LYS A 1024 33.73 39.91 29.45
CA LYS A 1024 34.90 39.24 30.07
C LYS A 1024 36.03 39.11 29.08
#